data_61be550955becfc7d4df91b161ef8d0c
#
_entry.id   61be550955becfc7d4df91b161ef8d0c
#
_cell.length_a   1.000
_cell.length_b   1.000
_cell.length_c   1.000
_cell.angle_alpha   90.00
_cell.angle_beta   90.00
_cell.angle_gamma   90.00
#
_symmetry.space_group_name_H-M   'P 1'
#
loop_
_entity.id
_entity.type
_entity.pdbx_description
1 polymer ?
#
loop_
_entity_poly.entity_id
_entity_poly.type
_entity_poly.pdbx_seq_one_letter_code
_entity_poly.pdbx_strand_id
1 'polypeptide(L)'
;MKARRRRLLLLLPFSIALVAMVNTVQSQTNAPAAKPHGTKPDVTKPDATKPVATKSAGAHPATLADAHKWADATLRGMTVEEKIGQLLFTTYHGSFTPRDAFAYKQMMHDVEDLHVGGFINITQASPLGIIKSQVYPTAVLTNQLQAKSKLPLLIGADFERGTGMRLDEGTSFPTAMALAAAGNPQDAYTMGKITAQEAREVGIHWLYAPDADVNNNPGNPIINTRSFGEDPAKVAEFVSAFVRGAEENGALTTAKHFPGHGDTAADSHLDLPVIHADRARLESLELVPFRAAIAAGASSIMTGHLSVPSLETDTNTPATLSQNILTGVLRNELHFEGLVVTDAMDMGGITTRFAPGEAAVRAVLAGADALLMPPVPDAAFEALQQAVKSGRISHERLDASVRRILTAKAKLGLNKHRLVDLEAINEHFGTVARQNEAQEISDRGVTLLRDTNHLLPLDGTKPQRALLLAFYADPETYPGEDLERELRSRFDSVTTLRADTRFIKADTLKLPPPDTYDVALLALFVRVSDRKGNVDVPAEQQAVADQIYKSGKPVVTLGFGSPYLIESFPQASTWLAAFGISDVAQISIARALFGQIPVQGHVPVTIPGLQMKAGSGIAVPANPMTLQPMDVRAEAGLQPAYDVIEKAIASKAFPGATLAIGYRGTVSIHAFGHLSYDAKSPATVANTIYDVASLTKVVATTTI
;
A
#
# COMPACT_ATOMS: atom_id res chain seq x y z
N MET A 1 -38.10 39.87 30.81
CA MET A 1 -37.67 39.24 32.08
C MET A 1 -36.36 38.51 31.85
N LYS A 2 -35.38 38.90 32.67
CA LYS A 2 -33.95 38.52 32.57
C LYS A 2 -33.69 37.08 33.01
N ALA A 3 -32.80 36.34 32.35
CA ALA A 3 -31.90 35.41 33.01
C ALA A 3 -30.62 35.23 32.19
N ARG A 4 -29.55 35.85 32.65
CA ARG A 4 -28.14 35.61 32.25
C ARG A 4 -27.68 34.25 32.77
N ARG A 5 -27.11 33.38 31.93
CA ARG A 5 -26.21 32.30 32.37
C ARG A 5 -24.80 32.56 31.85
N ARG A 6 -23.93 32.89 32.79
CA ARG A 6 -22.47 32.93 32.64
C ARG A 6 -21.95 31.50 32.37
N ARG A 7 -21.21 31.29 31.31
CA ARG A 7 -20.37 30.11 31.14
C ARG A 7 -18.97 30.45 31.62
N LEU A 8 -18.53 29.73 32.61
CA LEU A 8 -17.20 29.72 33.19
C LEU A 8 -16.27 28.99 32.22
N LEU A 9 -15.25 29.64 31.65
CA LEU A 9 -14.15 29.02 30.98
C LEU A 9 -13.21 28.42 32.04
N LEU A 10 -13.10 27.08 32.08
CA LEU A 10 -12.04 26.40 32.80
C LEU A 10 -10.86 26.20 31.85
N LEU A 11 -9.80 26.96 32.04
CA LEU A 11 -8.47 26.73 31.52
C LEU A 11 -7.84 25.60 32.34
N LEU A 12 -7.61 24.45 31.73
CA LEU A 12 -6.79 23.37 32.27
C LEU A 12 -5.37 23.50 31.66
N PRO A 13 -4.32 23.59 32.48
CA PRO A 13 -2.96 23.52 31.99
C PRO A 13 -2.60 22.05 31.70
N PHE A 14 -1.99 21.79 30.54
CA PHE A 14 -1.37 20.52 30.20
C PHE A 14 -0.17 20.28 31.11
N SER A 15 -0.31 19.34 32.03
CA SER A 15 0.79 18.81 32.83
C SER A 15 1.41 17.63 32.08
N ILE A 16 2.69 17.75 31.77
CA ILE A 16 3.52 16.66 31.27
C ILE A 16 3.69 15.66 32.41
N ALA A 17 3.13 14.48 32.27
CA ALA A 17 3.30 13.37 33.24
C ALA A 17 4.59 12.62 32.93
N LEU A 18 5.63 12.89 33.70
CA LEU A 18 6.84 12.06 33.80
C LEU A 18 6.49 10.88 34.72
N VAL A 19 6.31 9.68 34.17
CA VAL A 19 6.11 8.48 35.00
C VAL A 19 7.43 7.99 35.50
N ALA A 20 7.76 8.33 36.74
CA ALA A 20 8.82 7.67 37.53
C ALA A 20 8.19 6.51 38.30
N MET A 21 8.47 5.26 37.88
CA MET A 21 8.14 4.09 38.71
C MET A 21 9.18 3.98 39.85
N VAL A 22 8.75 4.34 41.05
CA VAL A 22 9.46 4.03 42.30
C VAL A 22 8.92 2.71 42.85
N ASN A 23 9.67 1.64 42.76
CA ASN A 23 9.39 0.39 43.47
C ASN A 23 9.80 0.54 44.93
N THR A 24 8.84 0.69 45.83
CA THR A 24 9.02 0.54 47.26
C THR A 24 9.01 -0.94 47.62
N VAL A 25 10.17 -1.47 48.00
CA VAL A 25 10.32 -2.76 48.66
C VAL A 25 10.03 -2.56 50.14
N GLN A 26 8.89 -3.04 50.63
CA GLN A 26 8.63 -3.19 52.08
C GLN A 26 9.23 -4.51 52.58
N SER A 27 10.22 -4.39 53.47
CA SER A 27 10.75 -5.48 54.26
C SER A 27 9.73 -5.92 55.31
N GLN A 28 9.35 -7.18 55.32
CA GLN A 28 8.79 -7.82 56.53
C GLN A 28 9.76 -8.90 56.99
N THR A 29 10.29 -8.68 58.18
CA THR A 29 11.02 -9.66 58.99
C THR A 29 10.04 -10.50 59.79
N ASN A 30 10.19 -11.83 59.78
CA ASN A 30 10.37 -12.69 60.95
C ASN A 30 10.09 -14.17 60.66
N ALA A 31 11.04 -14.95 61.13
CA ALA A 31 11.35 -16.36 61.01
C ALA A 31 10.30 -17.30 61.68
N PRO A 32 10.48 -18.64 61.72
CA PRO A 32 11.75 -19.36 61.94
C PRO A 32 12.02 -20.61 61.05
N ALA A 33 13.22 -21.08 61.19
CA ALA A 33 13.91 -22.15 60.51
C ALA A 33 13.32 -23.56 60.70
N ALA A 34 13.37 -24.36 59.61
CA ALA A 34 13.38 -25.83 59.67
C ALA A 34 14.51 -26.35 58.76
N LYS A 35 15.22 -27.35 59.28
CA LYS A 35 16.47 -27.93 58.76
C LYS A 35 16.28 -28.77 57.48
N PRO A 36 17.33 -29.03 56.71
CA PRO A 36 17.28 -29.56 55.35
C PRO A 36 17.31 -31.09 55.32
N HIS A 37 16.53 -31.67 54.40
CA HIS A 37 16.80 -32.99 53.88
C HIS A 37 17.19 -32.84 52.38
N GLY A 38 18.41 -33.31 52.13
CA GLY A 38 18.99 -33.26 50.80
C GLY A 38 18.50 -34.37 49.89
N THR A 39 18.27 -34.02 48.66
CA THR A 39 18.55 -34.85 47.50
C THR A 39 18.86 -33.90 46.33
N LYS A 40 20.06 -34.01 45.78
CA LYS A 40 20.50 -33.31 44.59
C LYS A 40 19.75 -33.88 43.36
N PRO A 41 19.18 -33.08 42.48
CA PRO A 41 19.00 -33.51 41.12
C PRO A 41 20.21 -33.06 40.28
N ASP A 42 20.68 -33.99 39.51
CA ASP A 42 21.73 -33.90 38.51
C ASP A 42 21.42 -32.83 37.48
N VAL A 43 22.22 -31.77 37.38
CA VAL A 43 22.08 -30.74 36.34
C VAL A 43 22.98 -31.17 35.19
N THR A 44 22.39 -31.87 34.25
CA THR A 44 22.96 -32.01 32.91
C THR A 44 22.85 -30.67 32.16
N LYS A 45 24.02 -30.15 31.78
CA LYS A 45 24.18 -28.97 30.95
C LYS A 45 23.36 -29.13 29.64
N PRO A 46 22.65 -28.10 29.17
CA PRO A 46 22.11 -28.10 27.82
C PRO A 46 23.25 -27.97 26.80
N ASP A 47 23.32 -28.94 25.92
CA ASP A 47 24.22 -29.00 24.78
C ASP A 47 23.83 -27.87 23.81
N ALA A 48 24.69 -26.84 23.72
CA ALA A 48 24.53 -25.78 22.74
C ALA A 48 25.10 -26.30 21.41
N THR A 49 24.24 -26.61 20.47
CA THR A 49 24.42 -26.57 19.03
C THR A 49 23.51 -27.57 18.32
N LYS A 50 22.30 -27.15 18.06
CA LYS A 50 21.55 -27.52 16.83
C LYS A 50 20.51 -26.44 16.59
N PRO A 51 20.49 -25.79 15.41
CA PRO A 51 19.39 -24.93 15.08
C PRO A 51 18.12 -25.79 15.03
N VAL A 52 17.11 -25.39 15.78
CA VAL A 52 15.75 -25.92 15.63
C VAL A 52 15.30 -25.51 14.24
N ALA A 53 15.38 -26.44 13.31
CA ALA A 53 14.72 -26.30 12.02
C ALA A 53 13.22 -26.23 12.29
N THR A 54 12.66 -25.04 12.26
CA THR A 54 11.24 -24.82 12.14
C THR A 54 10.81 -25.52 10.83
N LYS A 55 10.22 -26.70 10.96
CA LYS A 55 9.48 -27.32 9.88
C LYS A 55 8.23 -26.46 9.65
N SER A 56 8.36 -25.37 8.89
CA SER A 56 7.26 -24.97 8.05
C SER A 56 7.02 -26.18 7.15
N ALA A 57 5.88 -26.78 7.23
CA ALA A 57 5.46 -27.84 6.33
C ALA A 57 5.32 -27.21 4.93
N GLY A 58 6.43 -26.93 4.28
CA GLY A 58 6.52 -26.57 2.88
C GLY A 58 6.02 -27.77 2.09
N ALA A 59 4.73 -27.82 1.82
CA ALA A 59 4.21 -28.63 0.75
C ALA A 59 4.97 -28.19 -0.50
N HIS A 60 5.83 -29.04 -1.06
CA HIS A 60 6.43 -28.78 -2.36
C HIS A 60 5.30 -28.42 -3.33
N PRO A 61 5.40 -27.29 -4.07
CA PRO A 61 4.39 -26.93 -5.05
C PRO A 61 4.16 -28.14 -5.95
N ALA A 62 2.89 -28.45 -6.23
CA ALA A 62 2.54 -29.55 -7.10
C ALA A 62 3.20 -29.32 -8.45
N THR A 63 3.78 -30.38 -9.05
CA THR A 63 4.27 -30.26 -10.43
C THR A 63 3.09 -29.87 -11.33
N LEU A 64 3.37 -29.22 -12.45
CA LEU A 64 2.31 -28.85 -13.40
C LEU A 64 1.57 -30.13 -13.90
N ALA A 65 2.27 -31.24 -14.05
CA ALA A 65 1.67 -32.51 -14.39
C ALA A 65 0.71 -33.04 -13.32
N ASP A 66 1.07 -32.93 -12.04
CA ASP A 66 0.17 -33.28 -10.92
C ASP A 66 -1.06 -32.40 -10.86
N ALA A 67 -0.88 -31.08 -11.11
CA ALA A 67 -1.99 -30.13 -11.15
C ALA A 67 -2.98 -30.46 -12.28
N HIS A 68 -2.50 -30.72 -13.49
CA HIS A 68 -3.33 -31.18 -14.62
C HIS A 68 -4.05 -32.50 -14.31
N LYS A 69 -3.35 -33.49 -13.75
CA LYS A 69 -3.97 -34.75 -13.37
C LYS A 69 -5.12 -34.59 -12.39
N TRP A 70 -4.93 -33.77 -11.38
CA TRP A 70 -6.00 -33.47 -10.42
C TRP A 70 -7.16 -32.70 -11.07
N ALA A 71 -6.87 -31.68 -11.87
CA ALA A 71 -7.86 -30.91 -12.59
C ALA A 71 -8.72 -31.81 -13.51
N ASP A 72 -8.12 -32.65 -14.31
CA ASP A 72 -8.81 -33.57 -15.22
C ASP A 72 -9.66 -34.64 -14.48
N ALA A 73 -9.15 -35.15 -13.36
CA ALA A 73 -9.91 -36.08 -12.53
C ALA A 73 -11.14 -35.40 -11.90
N THR A 74 -10.98 -34.20 -11.39
CA THR A 74 -12.05 -33.39 -10.77
C THR A 74 -13.11 -33.02 -11.82
N LEU A 75 -12.68 -32.50 -12.96
CA LEU A 75 -13.55 -32.04 -14.06
C LEU A 75 -14.52 -33.13 -14.53
N ARG A 76 -14.03 -34.39 -14.63
CA ARG A 76 -14.87 -35.55 -15.04
C ARG A 76 -16.03 -35.85 -14.09
N GLY A 77 -15.90 -35.45 -12.80
CA GLY A 77 -16.92 -35.70 -11.78
C GLY A 77 -17.88 -34.50 -11.55
N MET A 78 -17.71 -33.40 -12.26
CA MET A 78 -18.50 -32.18 -12.07
C MET A 78 -19.78 -32.17 -12.92
N THR A 79 -20.87 -31.66 -12.34
CA THR A 79 -22.08 -31.32 -13.10
C THR A 79 -21.87 -30.06 -13.94
N VAL A 80 -22.79 -29.76 -14.86
CA VAL A 80 -22.74 -28.54 -15.67
C VAL A 80 -22.86 -27.30 -14.78
N GLU A 81 -23.72 -27.35 -13.77
CA GLU A 81 -23.94 -26.28 -12.80
C GLU A 81 -22.65 -25.98 -12.01
N GLU A 82 -22.01 -27.01 -11.50
CA GLU A 82 -20.72 -26.87 -10.81
C GLU A 82 -19.62 -26.28 -11.71
N LYS A 83 -19.61 -26.66 -12.99
CA LYS A 83 -18.67 -26.13 -13.97
C LYS A 83 -18.92 -24.66 -14.26
N ILE A 84 -20.20 -24.25 -14.42
CA ILE A 84 -20.59 -22.85 -14.64
C ILE A 84 -20.22 -22.00 -13.43
N GLY A 85 -20.51 -22.47 -12.22
CA GLY A 85 -20.19 -21.74 -10.99
C GLY A 85 -18.70 -21.44 -10.88
N GLN A 86 -17.81 -22.35 -11.33
CA GLN A 86 -16.36 -22.11 -11.28
C GLN A 86 -15.92 -20.88 -12.09
N LEU A 87 -16.68 -20.44 -13.08
CA LEU A 87 -16.35 -19.25 -13.87
C LEU A 87 -16.71 -17.95 -13.15
N LEU A 88 -17.54 -17.99 -12.07
CA LEU A 88 -18.03 -16.80 -11.39
C LEU A 88 -17.13 -16.45 -10.19
N PHE A 89 -16.78 -15.16 -10.09
CA PHE A 89 -16.01 -14.61 -8.99
C PHE A 89 -16.78 -13.42 -8.40
N THR A 90 -17.33 -13.59 -7.20
CA THR A 90 -18.14 -12.60 -6.50
C THR A 90 -17.33 -11.83 -5.46
N THR A 91 -17.94 -10.91 -4.71
CA THR A 91 -17.23 -10.01 -3.81
C THR A 91 -17.38 -10.39 -2.35
N TYR A 92 -16.39 -10.09 -1.53
CA TYR A 92 -16.52 -10.06 -0.09
C TYR A 92 -15.69 -8.95 0.53
N HIS A 93 -16.08 -8.52 1.72
CA HIS A 93 -15.30 -7.61 2.55
C HIS A 93 -14.83 -8.33 3.81
N GLY A 94 -13.54 -8.26 4.10
CA GLY A 94 -12.90 -8.95 5.23
C GLY A 94 -13.13 -8.23 6.56
N SER A 95 -14.38 -8.18 7.01
CA SER A 95 -14.77 -7.67 8.32
C SER A 95 -15.62 -8.70 9.06
N PHE A 96 -15.77 -8.52 10.36
CA PHE A 96 -16.73 -9.35 11.11
C PHE A 96 -18.13 -9.22 10.52
N THR A 97 -18.68 -10.34 10.08
CA THR A 97 -20.00 -10.40 9.45
C THR A 97 -20.85 -11.45 10.16
N PRO A 98 -21.92 -11.04 10.88
CA PRO A 98 -22.84 -11.97 11.55
C PRO A 98 -23.48 -12.95 10.57
N ARG A 99 -23.72 -14.19 10.99
CA ARG A 99 -24.28 -15.24 10.12
C ARG A 99 -25.71 -14.96 9.63
N ASP A 100 -26.46 -14.15 10.33
CA ASP A 100 -27.80 -13.71 9.96
C ASP A 100 -27.82 -12.46 9.06
N ALA A 101 -26.67 -11.79 8.89
CA ALA A 101 -26.53 -10.66 7.99
C ALA A 101 -26.74 -11.07 6.53
N PHE A 102 -27.33 -10.16 5.74
CA PHE A 102 -27.57 -10.37 4.32
C PHE A 102 -26.28 -10.73 3.56
N ALA A 103 -25.19 -9.99 3.80
CA ALA A 103 -23.90 -10.24 3.16
C ALA A 103 -23.36 -11.65 3.41
N TYR A 104 -23.51 -12.19 4.66
CA TYR A 104 -23.07 -13.54 4.95
C TYR A 104 -23.93 -14.59 4.21
N LYS A 105 -25.26 -14.40 4.22
CA LYS A 105 -26.19 -15.29 3.51
C LYS A 105 -25.93 -15.30 2.01
N GLN A 106 -25.63 -14.13 1.43
CA GLN A 106 -25.28 -14.04 0.01
C GLN A 106 -23.99 -14.81 -0.30
N MET A 107 -22.93 -14.64 0.51
CA MET A 107 -21.70 -15.42 0.33
C MET A 107 -21.95 -16.94 0.45
N MET A 108 -22.84 -17.36 1.36
CA MET A 108 -23.19 -18.79 1.48
C MET A 108 -23.96 -19.27 0.27
N HIS A 109 -24.93 -18.51 -0.24
CA HIS A 109 -25.64 -18.78 -1.49
C HIS A 109 -24.66 -18.93 -2.67
N ASP A 110 -23.70 -18.00 -2.80
CA ASP A 110 -22.68 -18.06 -3.84
C ASP A 110 -21.84 -19.34 -3.76
N VAL A 111 -21.48 -19.77 -2.53
CA VAL A 111 -20.68 -20.99 -2.32
C VAL A 111 -21.49 -22.27 -2.46
N GLU A 112 -22.67 -22.37 -1.82
CA GLU A 112 -23.40 -23.62 -1.67
C GLU A 112 -24.36 -23.86 -2.84
N ASP A 113 -24.97 -22.82 -3.43
CA ASP A 113 -25.97 -22.94 -4.50
C ASP A 113 -25.38 -22.64 -5.89
N LEU A 114 -24.60 -21.55 -6.04
CA LEU A 114 -23.98 -21.21 -7.32
C LEU A 114 -22.64 -21.90 -7.55
N HIS A 115 -22.02 -22.48 -6.53
CA HIS A 115 -20.71 -23.16 -6.62
C HIS A 115 -19.59 -22.30 -7.21
N VAL A 116 -19.52 -21.01 -6.83
CA VAL A 116 -18.60 -20.03 -7.41
C VAL A 116 -17.13 -20.48 -7.38
N GLY A 117 -16.36 -20.07 -8.38
CA GLY A 117 -14.93 -20.36 -8.48
C GLY A 117 -14.10 -19.70 -7.40
N GLY A 118 -14.55 -18.55 -6.90
CA GLY A 118 -13.87 -17.79 -5.87
C GLY A 118 -14.49 -16.43 -5.60
N PHE A 119 -13.72 -15.60 -4.91
CA PHE A 119 -14.13 -14.27 -4.49
C PHE A 119 -13.02 -13.24 -4.74
N ILE A 120 -13.40 -11.97 -4.86
CA ILE A 120 -12.48 -10.84 -4.74
C ILE A 120 -12.70 -10.13 -3.41
N ASN A 121 -11.60 -9.86 -2.69
CA ASN A 121 -11.60 -8.98 -1.52
C ASN A 121 -11.67 -7.51 -1.95
N ILE A 122 -12.69 -6.82 -1.50
CA ILE A 122 -12.93 -5.41 -1.83
C ILE A 122 -12.88 -4.52 -0.58
N THR A 123 -12.66 -3.23 -0.79
CA THR A 123 -12.92 -2.19 0.20
C THR A 123 -14.39 -1.76 0.17
N GLN A 124 -14.85 -1.13 1.24
CA GLN A 124 -16.18 -0.54 1.30
C GLN A 124 -16.09 0.98 1.30
N ALA A 125 -16.94 1.64 0.52
CA ALA A 125 -17.10 3.08 0.59
C ALA A 125 -17.96 3.47 1.81
N SER A 126 -17.55 4.53 2.51
CA SER A 126 -18.32 5.16 3.57
C SER A 126 -18.37 6.68 3.36
N PRO A 127 -19.28 7.41 4.01
CA PRO A 127 -19.28 8.88 3.97
C PRO A 127 -17.97 9.51 4.48
N LEU A 128 -17.21 8.79 5.29
CA LEU A 128 -15.96 9.25 5.88
C LEU A 128 -14.72 8.78 5.11
N GLY A 129 -14.88 7.94 4.08
CA GLY A 129 -13.79 7.42 3.27
C GLY A 129 -13.89 5.92 2.99
N ILE A 130 -12.79 5.35 2.55
CA ILE A 130 -12.68 3.92 2.23
C ILE A 130 -12.39 3.12 3.50
N ILE A 131 -13.17 2.07 3.72
CA ILE A 131 -12.95 1.10 4.80
C ILE A 131 -12.24 -0.10 4.19
N LYS A 132 -11.02 -0.36 4.66
CA LYS A 132 -10.24 -1.55 4.29
C LYS A 132 -10.74 -2.78 5.04
N SER A 133 -10.41 -3.95 4.53
CA SER A 133 -10.61 -5.21 5.23
C SER A 133 -9.63 -5.34 6.40
N GLN A 134 -10.02 -6.05 7.44
CA GLN A 134 -9.18 -6.34 8.62
C GLN A 134 -8.50 -7.70 8.45
N VAL A 135 -7.25 -7.82 8.84
CA VAL A 135 -6.40 -9.01 8.61
C VAL A 135 -7.01 -10.29 9.18
N TYR A 136 -7.25 -10.34 10.49
CA TYR A 136 -7.84 -11.54 11.13
C TYR A 136 -9.25 -11.86 10.66
N PRO A 137 -10.20 -10.93 10.60
CA PRO A 137 -11.52 -11.18 10.03
C PRO A 137 -11.47 -11.70 8.59
N THR A 138 -10.54 -11.19 7.76
CA THR A 138 -10.33 -11.69 6.40
C THR A 138 -9.93 -13.16 6.41
N ALA A 139 -8.91 -13.54 7.19
CA ALA A 139 -8.41 -14.92 7.27
C ALA A 139 -9.48 -15.88 7.84
N VAL A 140 -10.19 -15.47 8.89
CA VAL A 140 -11.28 -16.25 9.46
C VAL A 140 -12.41 -16.47 8.46
N LEU A 141 -12.85 -15.42 7.77
CA LEU A 141 -13.92 -15.51 6.78
C LEU A 141 -13.47 -16.37 5.58
N THR A 142 -12.26 -16.18 5.09
CA THR A 142 -11.68 -17.01 4.03
C THR A 142 -11.69 -18.50 4.42
N ASN A 143 -11.23 -18.83 5.63
CA ASN A 143 -11.29 -20.21 6.14
C ASN A 143 -12.73 -20.75 6.21
N GLN A 144 -13.71 -19.93 6.63
CA GLN A 144 -15.12 -20.33 6.67
C GLN A 144 -15.67 -20.62 5.27
N LEU A 145 -15.41 -19.75 4.29
CA LEU A 145 -15.82 -19.94 2.90
C LEU A 145 -15.18 -21.19 2.31
N GLN A 146 -13.87 -21.37 2.51
CA GLN A 146 -13.13 -22.56 2.07
C GLN A 146 -13.69 -23.86 2.68
N ALA A 147 -14.07 -23.84 3.96
CA ALA A 147 -14.62 -25.02 4.65
C ALA A 147 -16.02 -25.41 4.14
N LYS A 148 -16.80 -24.43 3.68
CA LYS A 148 -18.15 -24.63 3.15
C LYS A 148 -18.16 -25.02 1.66
N SER A 149 -17.16 -24.63 0.93
CA SER A 149 -17.07 -24.91 -0.49
C SER A 149 -16.74 -26.38 -0.79
N LYS A 150 -17.41 -26.98 -1.77
CA LYS A 150 -17.12 -28.33 -2.27
C LYS A 150 -15.72 -28.39 -2.90
N LEU A 151 -15.39 -27.44 -3.76
CA LEU A 151 -14.07 -27.28 -4.40
C LEU A 151 -13.33 -26.11 -3.77
N PRO A 152 -11.98 -26.13 -3.75
CA PRO A 152 -11.23 -24.98 -3.24
C PRO A 152 -11.63 -23.68 -3.94
N LEU A 153 -11.76 -22.60 -3.18
CA LEU A 153 -12.02 -21.27 -3.71
C LEU A 153 -10.71 -20.58 -4.07
N LEU A 154 -10.68 -19.86 -5.19
CA LEU A 154 -9.59 -18.98 -5.56
C LEU A 154 -9.97 -17.56 -5.15
N ILE A 155 -9.25 -17.01 -4.17
CA ILE A 155 -9.54 -15.68 -3.62
C ILE A 155 -8.56 -14.68 -4.21
N GLY A 156 -9.07 -13.59 -4.77
CA GLY A 156 -8.27 -12.52 -5.37
C GLY A 156 -8.39 -11.18 -4.65
N ALA A 157 -7.47 -10.27 -4.94
CA ALA A 157 -7.54 -8.86 -4.53
C ALA A 157 -6.67 -7.98 -5.44
N ASP A 158 -7.06 -6.69 -5.55
CA ASP A 158 -6.24 -5.65 -6.17
C ASP A 158 -5.13 -5.22 -5.20
N PHE A 159 -3.98 -5.84 -5.30
CA PHE A 159 -2.80 -5.52 -4.51
C PHE A 159 -1.71 -4.88 -5.37
N GLU A 160 -2.05 -3.81 -6.09
CA GLU A 160 -1.14 -3.10 -6.99
C GLU A 160 0.05 -2.44 -6.27
N ARG A 161 -0.10 -2.15 -4.99
CA ARG A 161 0.91 -1.51 -4.13
C ARG A 161 0.97 -2.15 -2.73
N GLY A 162 1.00 -3.48 -2.70
CA GLY A 162 1.05 -4.26 -1.47
C GLY A 162 -0.32 -4.57 -0.87
N THR A 163 -0.31 -5.43 0.14
CA THR A 163 -1.53 -5.85 0.86
C THR A 163 -2.19 -4.68 1.60
N GLY A 164 -1.40 -3.69 2.04
CA GLY A 164 -1.88 -2.47 2.66
C GLY A 164 -2.82 -1.62 1.79
N MET A 165 -2.95 -1.93 0.49
CA MET A 165 -3.95 -1.30 -0.37
C MET A 165 -5.39 -1.67 0.03
N ARG A 166 -5.63 -2.91 0.50
CA ARG A 166 -6.96 -3.43 0.82
C ARG A 166 -7.11 -3.90 2.27
N LEU A 167 -6.01 -4.20 2.94
CA LEU A 167 -5.98 -4.70 4.33
C LEU A 167 -5.37 -3.62 5.23
N ASP A 168 -5.94 -3.42 6.42
CA ASP A 168 -5.41 -2.44 7.36
C ASP A 168 -3.97 -2.86 7.74
N GLU A 169 -3.44 -3.34 8.49
CA GLU A 169 -2.06 -3.59 8.94
C GLU A 169 -1.11 -4.21 7.88
N GLY A 170 -1.54 -4.27 6.61
CA GLY A 170 -0.74 -4.81 5.50
C GLY A 170 0.40 -3.87 5.10
N THR A 171 1.47 -4.45 4.54
CA THR A 171 2.59 -3.66 4.01
C THR A 171 2.13 -2.81 2.83
N SER A 172 2.29 -1.48 2.97
CA SER A 172 2.01 -0.50 1.92
C SER A 172 3.27 -0.16 1.15
N PHE A 173 3.24 -0.29 -0.17
CA PHE A 173 4.30 0.16 -1.06
C PHE A 173 3.92 1.48 -1.76
N PRO A 174 4.89 2.21 -2.31
CA PRO A 174 4.60 3.31 -3.20
C PRO A 174 3.93 2.82 -4.49
N THR A 175 3.38 3.74 -5.28
CA THR A 175 2.75 3.42 -6.58
C THR A 175 3.76 2.89 -7.59
N ALA A 176 3.28 2.24 -8.65
CA ALA A 176 4.13 1.76 -9.74
C ALA A 176 4.98 2.89 -10.36
N MET A 177 4.41 4.08 -10.53
CA MET A 177 5.15 5.24 -11.04
C MET A 177 6.27 5.68 -10.10
N ALA A 178 6.09 5.60 -8.79
CA ALA A 178 7.15 5.91 -7.81
C ALA A 178 8.27 4.85 -7.83
N LEU A 179 7.94 3.56 -8.02
CA LEU A 179 8.97 2.53 -8.22
C LEU A 179 9.79 2.81 -9.49
N ALA A 180 9.11 3.16 -10.58
CA ALA A 180 9.79 3.52 -11.83
C ALA A 180 10.65 4.78 -11.68
N ALA A 181 10.22 5.76 -10.89
CA ALA A 181 11.00 6.95 -10.57
C ALA A 181 12.29 6.61 -9.81
N ALA A 182 12.29 5.58 -8.96
CA ALA A 182 13.48 5.04 -8.31
C ALA A 182 14.44 4.33 -9.29
N GLY A 183 13.93 3.87 -10.44
CA GLY A 183 14.71 3.31 -11.53
C GLY A 183 15.26 1.89 -11.31
N ASN A 184 14.82 1.18 -10.27
CA ASN A 184 15.32 -0.16 -9.92
C ASN A 184 14.22 -1.23 -10.03
N PRO A 185 14.17 -2.06 -11.09
CA PRO A 185 13.18 -3.13 -11.24
C PRO A 185 13.19 -4.16 -10.10
N GLN A 186 14.31 -4.33 -9.38
CA GLN A 186 14.36 -5.22 -8.22
C GLN A 186 13.40 -4.80 -7.10
N ASP A 187 13.05 -3.52 -7.00
CA ASP A 187 12.07 -3.01 -6.06
C ASP A 187 10.65 -3.53 -6.38
N ALA A 188 10.32 -3.68 -7.68
CA ALA A 188 9.07 -4.32 -8.10
C ALA A 188 9.05 -5.83 -7.80
N TYR A 189 10.19 -6.53 -7.96
CA TYR A 189 10.31 -7.92 -7.53
C TYR A 189 10.06 -8.05 -6.02
N THR A 190 10.68 -7.21 -5.21
CA THR A 190 10.50 -7.18 -3.75
C THR A 190 9.04 -6.90 -3.37
N MET A 191 8.40 -5.92 -4.00
CA MET A 191 6.98 -5.63 -3.80
C MET A 191 6.12 -6.86 -4.13
N GLY A 192 6.32 -7.49 -5.28
CA GLY A 192 5.59 -8.70 -5.68
C GLY A 192 5.77 -9.86 -4.69
N LYS A 193 7.02 -10.09 -4.26
CA LYS A 193 7.37 -11.12 -3.27
C LYS A 193 6.65 -10.91 -1.93
N ILE A 194 6.78 -9.73 -1.32
CA ILE A 194 6.20 -9.44 -0.01
C ILE A 194 4.67 -9.48 -0.10
N THR A 195 4.10 -8.89 -1.16
CA THR A 195 2.65 -8.91 -1.40
C THR A 195 2.12 -10.35 -1.50
N ALA A 196 2.78 -11.22 -2.24
CA ALA A 196 2.40 -12.63 -2.37
C ALA A 196 2.46 -13.37 -1.04
N GLN A 197 3.54 -13.19 -0.28
CA GLN A 197 3.70 -13.81 1.03
C GLN A 197 2.60 -13.38 2.01
N GLU A 198 2.32 -12.09 2.14
CA GLU A 198 1.28 -11.59 3.02
C GLU A 198 -0.14 -11.98 2.57
N ALA A 199 -0.40 -11.92 1.27
CA ALA A 199 -1.68 -12.36 0.71
C ALA A 199 -1.99 -13.82 1.08
N ARG A 200 -0.99 -14.70 0.99
CA ARG A 200 -1.10 -16.11 1.33
C ARG A 200 -1.43 -16.36 2.79
N GLU A 201 -0.91 -15.55 3.71
CA GLU A 201 -1.17 -15.66 5.16
C GLU A 201 -2.66 -15.43 5.51
N VAL A 202 -3.39 -14.67 4.70
CA VAL A 202 -4.82 -14.39 4.90
C VAL A 202 -5.72 -15.17 3.94
N GLY A 203 -5.15 -16.10 3.16
CA GLY A 203 -5.88 -16.94 2.22
C GLY A 203 -6.27 -16.24 0.92
N ILE A 204 -5.58 -15.17 0.54
CA ILE A 204 -5.67 -14.54 -0.77
C ILE A 204 -4.56 -15.13 -1.64
N HIS A 205 -4.90 -15.54 -2.87
CA HIS A 205 -4.04 -16.37 -3.72
C HIS A 205 -3.76 -15.72 -5.06
N TRP A 206 -4.61 -14.78 -5.50
CA TRP A 206 -4.63 -14.22 -6.83
C TRP A 206 -4.54 -12.70 -6.77
N LEU A 207 -3.41 -12.15 -7.22
CA LEU A 207 -3.14 -10.72 -7.25
C LEU A 207 -3.61 -10.15 -8.58
N TYR A 208 -4.58 -9.23 -8.56
CA TYR A 208 -4.94 -8.47 -9.75
C TYR A 208 -3.95 -7.30 -9.93
N ALA A 209 -2.72 -7.69 -10.18
CA ALA A 209 -1.52 -6.88 -10.37
C ALA A 209 -0.46 -7.70 -11.12
N PRO A 210 0.47 -7.03 -11.84
CA PRO A 210 0.68 -5.60 -11.96
C PRO A 210 -0.13 -4.95 -13.09
N ASP A 211 -0.25 -3.60 -13.05
CA ASP A 211 -0.66 -2.84 -14.22
C ASP A 211 0.45 -2.91 -15.28
N ALA A 212 0.09 -3.39 -16.46
CA ALA A 212 0.97 -3.51 -17.63
C ALA A 212 0.69 -2.41 -18.67
N ASP A 213 -0.15 -1.45 -18.31
CA ASP A 213 -0.51 -0.32 -19.17
C ASP A 213 0.66 0.66 -19.30
N VAL A 214 0.89 1.17 -20.52
CA VAL A 214 1.90 2.18 -20.80
C VAL A 214 1.24 3.56 -20.75
N ASN A 215 1.63 4.41 -19.80
CA ASN A 215 1.00 5.71 -19.57
C ASN A 215 1.52 6.80 -20.52
N ASN A 216 1.14 6.76 -21.76
CA ASN A 216 1.56 7.67 -22.81
C ASN A 216 0.57 8.82 -23.06
N ASN A 217 -0.54 8.88 -22.32
CA ASN A 217 -1.53 9.96 -22.39
C ASN A 217 -1.61 10.71 -21.05
N PRO A 218 -1.12 11.96 -20.97
CA PRO A 218 -1.20 12.77 -19.75
C PRO A 218 -2.61 13.00 -19.23
N GLY A 219 -3.60 12.97 -20.11
CA GLY A 219 -5.02 13.13 -19.78
C GLY A 219 -5.70 11.86 -19.28
N ASN A 220 -4.97 10.75 -19.12
CA ASN A 220 -5.56 9.48 -18.68
C ASN A 220 -6.05 9.59 -17.22
N PRO A 221 -7.37 9.41 -16.96
CA PRO A 221 -7.95 9.63 -15.64
C PRO A 221 -7.85 8.39 -14.72
N ILE A 222 -7.47 7.21 -15.25
CA ILE A 222 -7.58 5.95 -14.50
C ILE A 222 -6.26 5.18 -14.38
N ILE A 223 -5.35 5.27 -15.34
CA ILE A 223 -4.04 4.60 -15.29
C ILE A 223 -3.01 5.48 -14.57
N ASN A 224 -2.54 6.56 -15.19
CA ASN A 224 -1.69 7.58 -14.58
C ASN A 224 -0.58 6.96 -13.68
N THR A 225 -0.60 7.22 -12.36
CA THR A 225 0.40 6.72 -11.39
C THR A 225 0.34 5.22 -11.11
N ARG A 226 -0.65 4.50 -11.61
CA ARG A 226 -0.73 3.04 -11.54
C ARG A 226 0.24 2.36 -12.53
N SER A 227 0.61 3.04 -13.61
CA SER A 227 1.60 2.59 -14.59
C SER A 227 3.04 2.85 -14.11
N PHE A 228 3.98 2.03 -14.59
CA PHE A 228 5.42 2.26 -14.43
C PHE A 228 6.00 3.35 -15.35
N GLY A 229 5.20 4.00 -16.19
CA GLY A 229 5.63 5.12 -17.03
C GLY A 229 5.19 5.03 -18.48
N GLU A 230 5.84 5.85 -19.35
CA GLU A 230 5.49 5.99 -20.77
C GLU A 230 6.37 5.14 -21.71
N ASP A 231 7.51 4.64 -21.25
CA ASP A 231 8.41 3.80 -22.04
C ASP A 231 8.00 2.33 -21.93
N PRO A 232 7.52 1.69 -23.03
CA PRO A 232 7.03 0.31 -22.99
C PRO A 232 8.10 -0.71 -22.58
N ALA A 233 9.37 -0.46 -22.89
CA ALA A 233 10.46 -1.36 -22.49
C ALA A 233 10.72 -1.28 -20.98
N LYS A 234 10.68 -0.08 -20.39
CA LYS A 234 10.79 0.11 -18.95
C LYS A 234 9.59 -0.48 -18.20
N VAL A 235 8.37 -0.22 -18.68
CA VAL A 235 7.17 -0.85 -18.11
C VAL A 235 7.31 -2.37 -18.13
N ALA A 236 7.79 -2.95 -19.24
CA ALA A 236 8.01 -4.41 -19.36
C ALA A 236 9.04 -4.96 -18.36
N GLU A 237 10.14 -4.22 -18.09
CA GLU A 237 11.14 -4.58 -17.08
C GLU A 237 10.50 -4.70 -15.67
N PHE A 238 9.77 -3.67 -15.24
CA PHE A 238 9.12 -3.63 -13.92
C PHE A 238 7.98 -4.66 -13.79
N VAL A 239 7.14 -4.76 -14.81
CA VAL A 239 6.06 -5.78 -14.88
C VAL A 239 6.64 -7.18 -14.73
N SER A 240 7.69 -7.51 -15.49
CA SER A 240 8.35 -8.82 -15.42
C SER A 240 8.95 -9.11 -14.04
N ALA A 241 9.52 -8.08 -13.39
CA ALA A 241 10.09 -8.22 -12.06
C ALA A 241 9.01 -8.49 -11.01
N PHE A 242 7.91 -7.73 -11.02
CA PHE A 242 6.77 -7.96 -10.12
C PHE A 242 6.18 -9.36 -10.30
N VAL A 243 5.95 -9.77 -11.56
CA VAL A 243 5.39 -11.09 -11.89
C VAL A 243 6.27 -12.19 -11.28
N ARG A 244 7.59 -12.15 -11.53
CA ARG A 244 8.50 -13.16 -10.94
C ARG A 244 8.47 -13.12 -9.42
N GLY A 245 8.53 -11.92 -8.82
CA GLY A 245 8.50 -11.77 -7.37
C GLY A 245 7.27 -12.43 -6.73
N ALA A 246 6.10 -12.26 -7.31
CA ALA A 246 4.86 -12.83 -6.78
C ALA A 246 4.68 -14.32 -7.10
N GLU A 247 4.90 -14.74 -8.37
CA GLU A 247 4.70 -16.14 -8.80
C GLU A 247 5.67 -17.09 -8.08
N GLU A 248 6.94 -16.70 -7.92
CA GLU A 248 7.95 -17.48 -7.19
C GLU A 248 7.64 -17.60 -5.70
N ASN A 249 6.81 -16.70 -5.14
CA ASN A 249 6.41 -16.71 -3.74
C ASN A 249 4.96 -17.17 -3.52
N GLY A 250 4.38 -17.87 -4.50
CA GLY A 250 3.18 -18.69 -4.33
C GLY A 250 1.86 -17.95 -4.52
N ALA A 251 1.82 -16.82 -5.20
CA ALA A 251 0.59 -16.17 -5.64
C ALA A 251 0.50 -16.16 -7.17
N LEU A 252 -0.72 -16.14 -7.70
CA LEU A 252 -0.97 -15.89 -9.12
C LEU A 252 -0.95 -14.39 -9.38
N THR A 253 -0.34 -13.98 -10.48
CA THR A 253 -0.35 -12.58 -10.95
C THR A 253 -1.29 -12.37 -12.11
N THR A 254 -1.70 -11.12 -12.31
CA THR A 254 -2.60 -10.70 -13.39
C THR A 254 -2.06 -9.43 -14.04
N ALA A 255 -1.51 -9.53 -15.23
CA ALA A 255 -1.17 -8.33 -16.00
C ALA A 255 -2.45 -7.70 -16.58
N LYS A 256 -2.61 -6.39 -16.43
CA LYS A 256 -3.83 -5.65 -16.77
C LYS A 256 -3.53 -4.26 -17.33
N HIS A 257 -4.40 -3.69 -18.19
CA HIS A 257 -5.71 -4.15 -18.65
C HIS A 257 -5.62 -4.42 -20.17
N PHE A 258 -5.60 -5.68 -20.55
CA PHE A 258 -5.39 -6.10 -21.94
C PHE A 258 -6.49 -5.57 -22.88
N PRO A 259 -6.15 -5.03 -24.08
CA PRO A 259 -4.83 -4.99 -24.73
C PRO A 259 -3.98 -3.73 -24.42
N GLY A 260 -4.30 -2.93 -23.42
CA GLY A 260 -3.60 -1.73 -22.99
C GLY A 260 -4.53 -0.54 -22.81
N HIS A 261 -4.60 0.02 -21.60
CA HIS A 261 -5.51 1.11 -21.20
C HIS A 261 -4.81 2.48 -21.10
N GLY A 262 -3.51 2.54 -21.40
CA GLY A 262 -2.70 3.73 -21.10
C GLY A 262 -3.05 4.96 -21.96
N ASP A 263 -3.54 4.77 -23.20
CA ASP A 263 -3.91 5.85 -24.13
C ASP A 263 -5.41 6.10 -24.17
N THR A 264 -6.04 6.30 -23.02
CA THR A 264 -7.45 6.67 -22.96
C THR A 264 -7.64 8.01 -22.26
N ALA A 265 -8.64 8.78 -22.71
CA ALA A 265 -9.07 10.02 -22.08
C ALA A 265 -10.40 9.87 -21.33
N ALA A 266 -10.95 8.67 -21.24
CA ALA A 266 -12.19 8.35 -20.57
C ALA A 266 -11.98 7.23 -19.53
N ASP A 267 -12.78 7.29 -18.46
CA ASP A 267 -12.77 6.29 -17.40
C ASP A 267 -13.71 5.13 -17.75
N SER A 268 -13.17 3.90 -17.82
CA SER A 268 -13.92 2.68 -18.12
C SER A 268 -14.98 2.30 -17.09
N HIS A 269 -14.90 2.88 -15.88
CA HIS A 269 -15.96 2.75 -14.87
C HIS A 269 -17.24 3.54 -15.23
N LEU A 270 -17.13 4.53 -16.11
CA LEU A 270 -18.23 5.40 -16.51
C LEU A 270 -18.76 5.07 -17.89
N ASP A 271 -17.89 4.82 -18.86
CA ASP A 271 -18.24 4.58 -20.26
C ASP A 271 -17.21 3.66 -20.94
N LEU A 272 -17.34 3.39 -22.23
CA LEU A 272 -16.44 2.57 -23.04
C LEU A 272 -15.36 3.46 -23.70
N PRO A 273 -14.11 3.47 -23.15
CA PRO A 273 -13.01 4.22 -23.76
C PRO A 273 -12.59 3.62 -25.10
N VAL A 274 -12.06 4.45 -26.00
CA VAL A 274 -11.60 4.03 -27.31
C VAL A 274 -10.09 4.21 -27.44
N ILE A 275 -9.39 3.15 -27.85
CA ILE A 275 -7.97 3.18 -28.19
C ILE A 275 -7.86 3.36 -29.72
N HIS A 276 -7.44 4.55 -30.15
CA HIS A 276 -7.26 4.90 -31.56
C HIS A 276 -5.89 4.50 -32.12
N ALA A 277 -5.34 3.37 -31.65
CA ALA A 277 -4.07 2.85 -32.13
C ALA A 277 -4.29 1.92 -33.33
N ASP A 278 -3.45 2.02 -34.34
CA ASP A 278 -3.35 1.01 -35.39
C ASP A 278 -2.62 -0.24 -34.88
N ARG A 279 -2.61 -1.30 -35.68
CA ARG A 279 -1.99 -2.57 -35.31
C ARG A 279 -0.48 -2.43 -35.02
N ALA A 280 0.23 -1.66 -35.83
CA ALA A 280 1.68 -1.50 -35.71
C ALA A 280 2.04 -0.79 -34.39
N ARG A 281 1.24 0.20 -34.01
CA ARG A 281 1.39 0.88 -32.74
C ARG A 281 1.09 -0.06 -31.55
N LEU A 282 -0.02 -0.81 -31.58
CA LEU A 282 -0.33 -1.78 -30.52
C LEU A 282 0.82 -2.77 -30.30
N GLU A 283 1.44 -3.26 -31.39
CA GLU A 283 2.57 -4.19 -31.32
C GLU A 283 3.83 -3.56 -30.69
N SER A 284 4.08 -2.30 -30.98
CA SER A 284 5.32 -1.61 -30.55
C SER A 284 5.20 -0.91 -29.21
N LEU A 285 3.99 -0.75 -28.66
CA LEU A 285 3.76 -0.01 -27.43
C LEU A 285 2.88 -0.81 -26.46
N GLU A 286 1.57 -0.91 -26.70
CA GLU A 286 0.62 -1.43 -25.73
C GLU A 286 0.86 -2.92 -25.40
N LEU A 287 1.20 -3.76 -26.40
CA LEU A 287 1.39 -5.21 -26.20
C LEU A 287 2.78 -5.60 -25.66
N VAL A 288 3.75 -4.68 -25.64
CA VAL A 288 5.11 -4.97 -25.19
C VAL A 288 5.16 -5.47 -23.74
N PRO A 289 4.53 -4.80 -22.75
CA PRO A 289 4.54 -5.26 -21.37
C PRO A 289 3.76 -6.57 -21.16
N PHE A 290 2.69 -6.82 -21.95
CA PHE A 290 1.95 -8.08 -21.86
C PHE A 290 2.75 -9.27 -22.35
N ARG A 291 3.51 -9.13 -23.46
CA ARG A 291 4.46 -10.15 -23.91
C ARG A 291 5.49 -10.45 -22.83
N ALA A 292 6.02 -9.41 -22.20
CA ALA A 292 6.99 -9.55 -21.12
C ALA A 292 6.40 -10.22 -19.88
N ALA A 293 5.16 -9.88 -19.50
CA ALA A 293 4.44 -10.55 -18.41
C ALA A 293 4.24 -12.05 -18.69
N ILE A 294 3.82 -12.41 -19.91
CA ILE A 294 3.65 -13.80 -20.34
C ILE A 294 5.00 -14.54 -20.25
N ALA A 295 6.05 -13.95 -20.80
CA ALA A 295 7.40 -14.52 -20.75
C ALA A 295 7.96 -14.66 -19.32
N ALA A 296 7.56 -13.75 -18.39
CA ALA A 296 7.90 -13.82 -16.98
C ALA A 296 7.09 -14.85 -16.19
N GLY A 297 6.07 -15.49 -16.81
CA GLY A 297 5.26 -16.54 -16.21
C GLY A 297 3.98 -16.06 -15.54
N ALA A 298 3.43 -14.90 -15.92
CA ALA A 298 2.15 -14.43 -15.41
C ALA A 298 1.06 -15.50 -15.55
N SER A 299 0.40 -15.83 -14.45
CA SER A 299 -0.63 -16.87 -14.41
C SER A 299 -1.95 -16.42 -15.00
N SER A 300 -2.19 -15.11 -15.07
CA SER A 300 -3.41 -14.59 -15.70
C SER A 300 -3.21 -13.24 -16.38
N ILE A 301 -4.14 -12.94 -17.29
CA ILE A 301 -4.30 -11.63 -17.96
C ILE A 301 -5.72 -11.15 -17.69
N MET A 302 -5.88 -9.90 -17.26
CA MET A 302 -7.17 -9.24 -17.11
C MET A 302 -7.47 -8.41 -18.34
N THR A 303 -8.71 -8.53 -18.84
CA THR A 303 -9.16 -7.78 -20.01
C THR A 303 -9.65 -6.39 -19.60
N GLY A 304 -9.38 -5.38 -20.40
CA GLY A 304 -9.96 -4.06 -20.22
C GLY A 304 -11.32 -3.92 -20.93
N HIS A 305 -12.21 -3.10 -20.38
CA HIS A 305 -13.44 -2.70 -21.08
C HIS A 305 -13.13 -1.56 -22.04
N LEU A 306 -12.51 -1.90 -23.18
CA LEU A 306 -11.93 -0.96 -24.15
C LEU A 306 -12.44 -1.27 -25.54
N SER A 307 -12.82 -0.24 -26.31
CA SER A 307 -13.02 -0.36 -27.75
C SER A 307 -11.69 -0.18 -28.48
N VAL A 308 -11.34 -1.14 -29.33
CA VAL A 308 -10.10 -1.12 -30.12
C VAL A 308 -10.43 -1.37 -31.58
N PRO A 309 -10.79 -0.32 -32.35
CA PRO A 309 -11.30 -0.46 -33.71
C PRO A 309 -10.36 -1.15 -34.70
N SER A 310 -9.07 -1.11 -34.46
CA SER A 310 -8.06 -1.82 -35.27
C SER A 310 -8.04 -3.34 -35.07
N LEU A 311 -8.66 -3.84 -34.00
CA LEU A 311 -8.74 -5.28 -33.68
C LEU A 311 -10.19 -5.80 -33.72
N GLU A 312 -11.18 -4.94 -33.44
CA GLU A 312 -12.60 -5.26 -33.42
C GLU A 312 -13.38 -4.19 -34.18
N THR A 313 -14.02 -4.57 -35.27
CA THR A 313 -14.71 -3.64 -36.15
C THR A 313 -16.02 -3.10 -35.57
N ASP A 314 -16.68 -3.86 -34.71
CA ASP A 314 -17.81 -3.37 -33.91
C ASP A 314 -17.29 -2.56 -32.71
N THR A 315 -17.28 -1.24 -32.87
CA THR A 315 -16.79 -0.30 -31.85
C THR A 315 -17.60 -0.29 -30.54
N ASN A 316 -18.78 -0.92 -30.52
CA ASN A 316 -19.60 -1.10 -29.32
C ASN A 316 -19.23 -2.38 -28.55
N THR A 317 -18.45 -3.26 -29.16
CA THR A 317 -17.98 -4.49 -28.50
C THR A 317 -16.66 -4.22 -27.81
N PRO A 318 -16.62 -4.21 -26.45
CA PRO A 318 -15.38 -4.03 -25.71
C PRO A 318 -14.46 -5.25 -25.85
N ALA A 319 -13.15 -5.06 -25.65
CA ALA A 319 -12.15 -6.12 -25.73
C ALA A 319 -12.52 -7.35 -24.89
N THR A 320 -13.12 -7.16 -23.73
CA THR A 320 -13.64 -8.22 -22.85
C THR A 320 -14.65 -9.15 -23.53
N LEU A 321 -15.41 -8.65 -24.50
CA LEU A 321 -16.44 -9.41 -25.20
C LEU A 321 -16.05 -9.74 -26.66
N SER A 322 -14.83 -9.40 -27.09
CA SER A 322 -14.34 -9.60 -28.47
C SER A 322 -13.56 -10.92 -28.59
N GLN A 323 -14.07 -11.84 -29.40
CA GLN A 323 -13.36 -13.06 -29.76
C GLN A 323 -12.08 -12.76 -30.57
N ASN A 324 -12.10 -11.72 -31.41
CA ASN A 324 -10.93 -11.29 -32.17
C ASN A 324 -9.77 -10.92 -31.25
N ILE A 325 -10.07 -10.25 -30.12
CA ILE A 325 -9.06 -9.78 -29.17
C ILE A 325 -8.63 -10.92 -28.22
N LEU A 326 -9.57 -11.59 -27.54
CA LEU A 326 -9.20 -12.56 -26.51
C LEU A 326 -8.74 -13.90 -27.11
N THR A 327 -9.44 -14.41 -28.11
CA THR A 327 -9.04 -15.66 -28.77
C THR A 327 -8.00 -15.37 -29.87
N GLY A 328 -8.26 -14.38 -30.73
CA GLY A 328 -7.40 -14.04 -31.86
C GLY A 328 -6.02 -13.57 -31.39
N VAL A 329 -5.97 -12.41 -30.73
CA VAL A 329 -4.69 -11.80 -30.35
C VAL A 329 -4.08 -12.52 -29.14
N LEU A 330 -4.80 -12.60 -28.00
CA LEU A 330 -4.19 -13.08 -26.76
C LEU A 330 -3.86 -14.58 -26.78
N ARG A 331 -4.79 -15.43 -27.23
CA ARG A 331 -4.56 -16.87 -27.27
C ARG A 331 -3.71 -17.32 -28.46
N ASN A 332 -4.10 -16.90 -29.69
CA ASN A 332 -3.50 -17.46 -30.88
C ASN A 332 -2.19 -16.78 -31.28
N GLU A 333 -2.08 -15.44 -31.15
CA GLU A 333 -0.87 -14.72 -31.56
C GLU A 333 0.14 -14.57 -30.42
N LEU A 334 -0.32 -14.23 -29.18
CA LEU A 334 0.56 -14.11 -28.01
C LEU A 334 0.79 -15.45 -27.30
N HIS A 335 0.11 -16.52 -27.71
CA HIS A 335 0.21 -17.89 -27.17
C HIS A 335 0.01 -17.97 -25.66
N PHE A 336 -0.89 -17.14 -25.11
CA PHE A 336 -1.16 -17.16 -23.67
C PHE A 336 -2.03 -18.35 -23.27
N GLU A 337 -1.52 -19.23 -22.42
CA GLU A 337 -2.21 -20.43 -21.96
C GLU A 337 -2.84 -20.30 -20.55
N GLY A 338 -2.51 -19.25 -19.79
CA GLY A 338 -3.00 -19.01 -18.43
C GLY A 338 -4.48 -18.59 -18.38
N LEU A 339 -4.93 -18.11 -17.22
CA LEU A 339 -6.28 -17.63 -17.00
C LEU A 339 -6.53 -16.29 -17.70
N VAL A 340 -7.64 -16.18 -18.41
CA VAL A 340 -8.17 -14.89 -18.88
C VAL A 340 -9.33 -14.50 -17.94
N VAL A 341 -9.15 -13.43 -17.18
CA VAL A 341 -10.16 -12.89 -16.29
C VAL A 341 -10.70 -11.58 -16.85
N THR A 342 -11.99 -11.34 -16.72
CA THR A 342 -12.56 -10.05 -17.09
C THR A 342 -12.16 -8.99 -16.06
N ASP A 343 -12.09 -7.74 -16.45
CA ASP A 343 -12.27 -6.63 -15.51
C ASP A 343 -13.66 -6.71 -14.88
N ALA A 344 -13.92 -5.92 -13.84
CA ALA A 344 -15.17 -5.97 -13.08
C ALA A 344 -16.39 -5.74 -13.99
N MET A 345 -17.25 -6.74 -14.10
CA MET A 345 -18.36 -6.70 -15.05
C MET A 345 -19.51 -5.76 -14.63
N ASP A 346 -19.45 -5.16 -13.46
CA ASP A 346 -20.37 -4.12 -12.98
C ASP A 346 -19.98 -2.71 -13.45
N MET A 347 -18.86 -2.56 -14.18
CA MET A 347 -18.38 -1.28 -14.70
C MET A 347 -19.23 -0.77 -15.86
N GLY A 348 -19.30 0.57 -16.02
CA GLY A 348 -20.08 1.26 -17.05
C GLY A 348 -19.72 0.87 -18.48
N GLY A 349 -18.46 0.54 -18.75
CA GLY A 349 -18.01 0.04 -20.06
C GLY A 349 -18.78 -1.20 -20.56
N ILE A 350 -19.36 -1.98 -19.65
CA ILE A 350 -20.22 -3.14 -19.96
C ILE A 350 -21.70 -2.84 -19.70
N THR A 351 -22.03 -2.40 -18.47
CA THR A 351 -23.42 -2.37 -17.97
C THR A 351 -24.32 -1.37 -18.67
N THR A 352 -23.75 -0.34 -19.29
CA THR A 352 -24.50 0.63 -20.10
C THR A 352 -24.95 0.07 -21.47
N ARG A 353 -24.38 -1.07 -21.90
CA ARG A 353 -24.57 -1.62 -23.27
C ARG A 353 -25.15 -3.03 -23.28
N PHE A 354 -24.85 -3.84 -22.27
CA PHE A 354 -25.21 -5.25 -22.25
C PHE A 354 -25.94 -5.62 -20.96
N ALA A 355 -26.99 -6.45 -21.09
CA ALA A 355 -27.62 -7.06 -19.92
C ALA A 355 -26.63 -8.03 -19.25
N PRO A 356 -26.68 -8.17 -17.90
CA PRO A 356 -25.69 -8.95 -17.14
C PRO A 356 -25.47 -10.38 -17.65
N GLY A 357 -26.56 -11.12 -17.92
CA GLY A 357 -26.47 -12.49 -18.42
C GLY A 357 -25.88 -12.58 -19.82
N GLU A 358 -26.24 -11.68 -20.73
CA GLU A 358 -25.70 -11.65 -22.10
C GLU A 358 -24.22 -11.27 -22.09
N ALA A 359 -23.81 -10.30 -21.25
CA ALA A 359 -22.41 -9.95 -21.07
C ALA A 359 -21.58 -11.15 -20.62
N ALA A 360 -22.08 -11.93 -19.63
CA ALA A 360 -21.42 -13.12 -19.16
C ALA A 360 -21.23 -14.18 -20.26
N VAL A 361 -22.28 -14.43 -21.04
CA VAL A 361 -22.22 -15.38 -22.15
C VAL A 361 -21.24 -14.94 -23.23
N ARG A 362 -21.26 -13.66 -23.62
CA ARG A 362 -20.32 -13.10 -24.62
C ARG A 362 -18.87 -13.15 -24.14
N ALA A 363 -18.60 -12.82 -22.87
CA ALA A 363 -17.25 -12.90 -22.33
C ALA A 363 -16.68 -14.33 -22.41
N VAL A 364 -17.48 -15.36 -22.05
CA VAL A 364 -17.07 -16.75 -22.18
C VAL A 364 -16.84 -17.13 -23.64
N LEU A 365 -17.72 -16.72 -24.56
CA LEU A 365 -17.57 -16.96 -26.00
C LEU A 365 -16.32 -16.29 -26.57
N ALA A 366 -16.00 -15.07 -26.10
CA ALA A 366 -14.80 -14.35 -26.50
C ALA A 366 -13.50 -15.04 -26.07
N GLY A 367 -13.50 -15.80 -24.98
CA GLY A 367 -12.32 -16.51 -24.48
C GLY A 367 -12.00 -16.32 -23.00
N ALA A 368 -12.81 -15.55 -22.26
CA ALA A 368 -12.64 -15.37 -20.82
C ALA A 368 -12.89 -16.68 -20.05
N ASP A 369 -12.06 -16.96 -19.05
CA ASP A 369 -12.18 -18.15 -18.20
C ASP A 369 -12.84 -17.80 -16.85
N ALA A 370 -12.63 -16.60 -16.33
CA ALA A 370 -13.18 -16.12 -15.08
C ALA A 370 -13.92 -14.78 -15.29
N LEU A 371 -15.13 -14.70 -14.75
CA LEU A 371 -16.00 -13.53 -14.80
C LEU A 371 -15.97 -12.82 -13.45
N LEU A 372 -15.29 -11.68 -13.38
CA LEU A 372 -15.09 -10.93 -12.14
C LEU A 372 -16.28 -10.00 -11.88
N MET A 373 -16.85 -10.05 -10.67
CA MET A 373 -17.90 -9.15 -10.20
C MET A 373 -19.09 -9.03 -11.18
N PRO A 374 -19.71 -10.15 -11.63
CA PRO A 374 -20.94 -10.03 -12.38
C PRO A 374 -21.98 -9.27 -11.54
N PRO A 375 -22.64 -8.22 -12.07
CA PRO A 375 -23.50 -7.34 -11.26
C PRO A 375 -24.71 -8.06 -10.65
N VAL A 376 -25.14 -9.15 -11.27
CA VAL A 376 -26.19 -10.05 -10.78
C VAL A 376 -25.72 -11.49 -11.02
N PRO A 377 -25.05 -12.14 -10.02
CA PRO A 377 -24.46 -13.47 -10.18
C PRO A 377 -25.44 -14.54 -10.63
N ASP A 378 -26.66 -14.55 -10.08
CA ASP A 378 -27.72 -15.48 -10.47
C ASP A 378 -28.11 -15.35 -11.96
N ALA A 379 -28.26 -14.12 -12.45
CA ALA A 379 -28.60 -13.88 -13.85
C ALA A 379 -27.46 -14.32 -14.79
N ALA A 380 -26.20 -14.14 -14.37
CA ALA A 380 -25.05 -14.63 -15.12
C ALA A 380 -25.03 -16.16 -15.15
N PHE A 381 -25.25 -16.80 -13.99
CA PHE A 381 -25.34 -18.25 -13.85
C PHE A 381 -26.43 -18.86 -14.74
N GLU A 382 -27.67 -18.35 -14.64
CA GLU A 382 -28.82 -18.80 -15.43
C GLU A 382 -28.60 -18.64 -16.96
N ALA A 383 -28.04 -17.49 -17.37
CA ALA A 383 -27.75 -17.24 -18.77
C ALA A 383 -26.67 -18.19 -19.34
N LEU A 384 -25.62 -18.46 -18.56
CA LEU A 384 -24.58 -19.42 -18.91
C LEU A 384 -25.16 -20.85 -18.99
N GLN A 385 -26.00 -21.25 -18.05
CA GLN A 385 -26.68 -22.54 -18.07
C GLN A 385 -27.56 -22.70 -19.32
N GLN A 386 -28.34 -21.68 -19.66
CA GLN A 386 -29.15 -21.69 -20.85
C GLN A 386 -28.30 -21.71 -22.14
N ALA A 387 -27.16 -21.00 -22.15
CA ALA A 387 -26.24 -20.97 -23.28
C ALA A 387 -25.57 -22.34 -23.50
N VAL A 388 -25.18 -23.05 -22.44
CA VAL A 388 -24.65 -24.42 -22.54
C VAL A 388 -25.73 -25.37 -22.98
N LYS A 389 -26.93 -25.33 -22.39
CA LYS A 389 -28.07 -26.18 -22.74
C LYS A 389 -28.51 -26.04 -24.20
N SER A 390 -28.45 -24.83 -24.75
CA SER A 390 -28.78 -24.54 -26.15
C SER A 390 -27.65 -24.84 -27.15
N GLY A 391 -26.46 -25.21 -26.66
CA GLY A 391 -25.27 -25.41 -27.48
C GLY A 391 -24.60 -24.09 -27.96
N ARG A 392 -25.05 -22.94 -27.49
CA ARG A 392 -24.38 -21.64 -27.78
C ARG A 392 -22.97 -21.60 -27.19
N ILE A 393 -22.78 -22.13 -25.97
CA ILE A 393 -21.47 -22.44 -25.40
C ILE A 393 -21.30 -23.96 -25.46
N SER A 394 -20.24 -24.45 -26.12
CA SER A 394 -19.98 -25.87 -26.16
C SER A 394 -19.44 -26.40 -24.84
N HIS A 395 -19.64 -27.70 -24.56
CA HIS A 395 -19.08 -28.36 -23.39
C HIS A 395 -17.54 -28.28 -23.36
N GLU A 396 -16.90 -28.38 -24.53
CA GLU A 396 -15.45 -28.28 -24.66
C GLU A 396 -14.95 -26.89 -24.27
N ARG A 397 -15.69 -25.81 -24.66
CA ARG A 397 -15.33 -24.45 -24.26
C ARG A 397 -15.46 -24.24 -22.75
N LEU A 398 -16.54 -24.73 -22.14
CA LEU A 398 -16.75 -24.69 -20.69
C LEU A 398 -15.65 -25.49 -19.98
N ASP A 399 -15.41 -26.72 -20.40
CA ASP A 399 -14.41 -27.61 -19.80
C ASP A 399 -12.99 -27.05 -19.91
N ALA A 400 -12.65 -26.36 -20.98
CA ALA A 400 -11.35 -25.71 -21.13
C ALA A 400 -11.13 -24.60 -20.08
N SER A 401 -12.14 -23.78 -19.80
CA SER A 401 -12.06 -22.76 -18.73
C SER A 401 -11.95 -23.39 -17.34
N VAL A 402 -12.84 -24.34 -17.03
CA VAL A 402 -12.83 -25.02 -15.73
C VAL A 402 -11.51 -25.75 -15.48
N ARG A 403 -10.96 -26.41 -16.50
CA ARG A 403 -9.64 -27.07 -16.41
C ARG A 403 -8.55 -26.07 -16.02
N ARG A 404 -8.49 -24.87 -16.62
CA ARG A 404 -7.50 -23.84 -16.28
C ARG A 404 -7.68 -23.37 -14.83
N ILE A 405 -8.91 -23.10 -14.39
CA ILE A 405 -9.21 -22.68 -13.01
C ILE A 405 -8.80 -23.76 -12.01
N LEU A 406 -9.17 -25.03 -12.26
CA LEU A 406 -8.78 -26.14 -11.40
C LEU A 406 -7.25 -26.35 -11.38
N THR A 407 -6.59 -26.22 -12.52
CA THR A 407 -5.12 -26.29 -12.60
C THR A 407 -4.46 -25.20 -11.76
N ALA A 408 -4.96 -23.96 -11.82
CA ALA A 408 -4.48 -22.86 -10.99
C ALA A 408 -4.65 -23.14 -9.49
N LYS A 409 -5.83 -23.65 -9.07
CA LYS A 409 -6.09 -24.09 -7.69
C LYS A 409 -5.13 -25.16 -7.22
N ALA A 410 -4.84 -26.15 -8.07
CA ALA A 410 -3.92 -27.23 -7.74
C ALA A 410 -2.45 -26.78 -7.73
N LYS A 411 -2.04 -25.90 -8.65
CA LYS A 411 -0.68 -25.27 -8.67
C LYS A 411 -0.41 -24.55 -7.35
N LEU A 412 -1.41 -23.89 -6.78
CA LEU A 412 -1.34 -23.21 -5.47
C LEU A 412 -1.41 -24.18 -4.26
N GLY A 413 -1.62 -25.46 -4.50
CA GLY A 413 -1.76 -26.48 -3.44
C GLY A 413 -3.11 -26.47 -2.73
N LEU A 414 -4.11 -25.71 -3.19
CA LEU A 414 -5.41 -25.56 -2.53
C LEU A 414 -6.22 -26.85 -2.50
N ASN A 415 -5.96 -27.77 -3.40
CA ASN A 415 -6.55 -29.12 -3.41
C ASN A 415 -6.09 -30.00 -2.24
N LYS A 416 -5.00 -29.62 -1.55
CA LYS A 416 -4.43 -30.34 -0.40
C LYS A 416 -4.57 -29.53 0.89
N HIS A 417 -4.26 -28.23 0.83
CA HIS A 417 -4.22 -27.31 1.97
C HIS A 417 -4.87 -25.99 1.57
N ARG A 418 -6.13 -25.80 1.91
CA ARG A 418 -6.91 -24.60 1.54
C ARG A 418 -7.22 -23.67 2.69
N LEU A 419 -6.90 -24.07 3.93
CA LEU A 419 -7.08 -23.23 5.11
C LEU A 419 -5.76 -22.61 5.52
N VAL A 420 -5.80 -21.39 6.00
CA VAL A 420 -4.64 -20.69 6.57
C VAL A 420 -4.54 -20.91 8.07
N ASP A 421 -3.33 -20.87 8.59
CA ASP A 421 -3.04 -20.96 10.01
C ASP A 421 -3.20 -19.57 10.63
N LEU A 422 -4.21 -19.39 11.47
CA LEU A 422 -4.52 -18.10 12.10
C LEU A 422 -3.46 -17.68 13.12
N GLU A 423 -2.75 -18.62 13.74
CA GLU A 423 -1.71 -18.32 14.73
C GLU A 423 -0.42 -17.81 14.06
N ALA A 424 -0.12 -18.28 12.84
CA ALA A 424 1.06 -17.87 12.10
C ALA A 424 1.00 -16.42 11.55
N ILE A 425 -0.19 -15.83 11.45
CA ILE A 425 -0.37 -14.48 10.89
C ILE A 425 0.49 -13.46 11.63
N ASN A 426 0.53 -13.50 12.96
CA ASN A 426 1.31 -12.56 13.78
C ASN A 426 2.82 -12.62 13.55
N GLU A 427 3.33 -13.73 13.03
CA GLU A 427 4.77 -13.91 12.81
C GLU A 427 5.22 -13.37 11.47
N HIS A 428 4.32 -13.31 10.48
CA HIS A 428 4.69 -13.12 9.08
C HIS A 428 3.99 -11.96 8.38
N PHE A 429 2.84 -11.49 8.86
CA PHE A 429 2.07 -10.44 8.21
C PHE A 429 2.44 -9.05 8.73
N GLY A 430 2.64 -8.06 7.85
CA GLY A 430 2.85 -6.65 8.21
C GLY A 430 4.06 -6.40 9.11
N THR A 431 5.11 -7.24 9.02
CA THR A 431 6.27 -7.14 9.93
C THR A 431 7.04 -5.83 9.74
N VAL A 432 7.66 -5.33 10.80
CA VAL A 432 8.47 -4.10 10.78
C VAL A 432 9.56 -4.17 9.70
N ALA A 433 10.18 -5.34 9.49
CA ALA A 433 11.19 -5.51 8.46
C ALA A 433 10.63 -5.25 7.05
N ARG A 434 9.43 -5.78 6.73
CA ARG A 434 8.76 -5.55 5.45
C ARG A 434 8.32 -4.10 5.27
N GLN A 435 7.80 -3.48 6.33
CA GLN A 435 7.43 -2.07 6.32
C GLN A 435 8.66 -1.17 6.09
N ASN A 436 9.79 -1.47 6.72
CA ASN A 436 11.04 -0.75 6.50
C ASN A 436 11.54 -0.91 5.06
N GLU A 437 11.48 -2.11 4.49
CA GLU A 437 11.87 -2.36 3.10
C GLU A 437 10.97 -1.58 2.12
N ALA A 438 9.66 -1.53 2.36
CA ALA A 438 8.73 -0.71 1.59
C ALA A 438 9.01 0.79 1.73
N GLN A 439 9.39 1.24 2.93
CA GLN A 439 9.77 2.64 3.19
C GLN A 439 11.06 3.01 2.43
N GLU A 440 12.09 2.17 2.46
CA GLU A 440 13.33 2.41 1.71
C GLU A 440 13.12 2.47 0.20
N ILE A 441 12.21 1.62 -0.32
CA ILE A 441 11.79 1.66 -1.73
C ILE A 441 11.12 3.00 -2.03
N SER A 442 10.21 3.44 -1.16
CA SER A 442 9.52 4.73 -1.31
C SER A 442 10.48 5.92 -1.25
N ASP A 443 11.46 5.88 -0.34
CA ASP A 443 12.47 6.92 -0.18
C ASP A 443 13.25 7.16 -1.49
N ARG A 444 13.56 6.11 -2.25
CA ARG A 444 14.26 6.20 -3.54
C ARG A 444 13.43 6.83 -4.66
N GLY A 445 12.10 6.73 -4.58
CA GLY A 445 11.19 7.25 -5.61
C GLY A 445 10.88 8.74 -5.50
N VAL A 446 11.25 9.40 -4.39
CA VAL A 446 11.00 10.84 -4.23
C VAL A 446 11.74 11.63 -5.30
N THR A 447 11.01 12.49 -6.01
CA THR A 447 11.52 13.22 -7.16
C THR A 447 11.36 14.74 -6.99
N LEU A 448 12.44 15.50 -7.13
CA LEU A 448 12.40 16.96 -7.14
C LEU A 448 12.27 17.43 -8.59
N LEU A 449 11.11 17.97 -8.96
CA LEU A 449 10.83 18.44 -10.32
C LEU A 449 11.20 19.90 -10.54
N ARG A 450 11.20 20.71 -9.49
CA ARG A 450 11.54 22.14 -9.55
C ARG A 450 12.07 22.60 -8.20
N ASP A 451 13.13 23.39 -8.20
CA ASP A 451 13.64 24.12 -7.02
C ASP A 451 14.48 25.32 -7.47
N THR A 452 13.80 26.35 -8.00
CA THR A 452 14.46 27.54 -8.58
C THR A 452 15.12 28.42 -7.54
N ASN A 453 14.71 28.30 -6.28
CA ASN A 453 15.22 29.08 -5.17
C ASN A 453 16.22 28.31 -4.29
N HIS A 454 16.54 27.07 -4.65
CA HIS A 454 17.43 26.20 -3.86
C HIS A 454 16.98 26.10 -2.40
N LEU A 455 15.68 25.90 -2.18
CA LEU A 455 15.08 25.88 -0.86
C LEU A 455 15.33 24.58 -0.10
N LEU A 456 15.53 23.47 -0.82
CA LEU A 456 15.74 22.16 -0.22
C LEU A 456 17.22 21.79 -0.08
N PRO A 457 17.61 21.09 0.99
CA PRO A 457 16.80 20.72 2.15
C PRO A 457 16.51 21.90 3.08
N LEU A 458 15.37 21.85 3.79
CA LEU A 458 15.06 22.81 4.86
C LEU A 458 16.05 22.67 6.01
N ASP A 459 16.45 23.78 6.61
CA ASP A 459 17.36 23.79 7.75
C ASP A 459 16.65 23.43 9.05
N GLY A 460 16.65 22.15 9.42
CA GLY A 460 16.03 21.62 10.64
C GLY A 460 16.69 22.07 11.94
N THR A 461 17.87 22.77 11.87
CA THR A 461 18.55 23.30 13.07
C THR A 461 17.97 24.61 13.54
N LYS A 462 17.31 25.36 12.65
CA LYS A 462 16.68 26.66 12.99
C LYS A 462 15.25 26.48 13.43
N PRO A 463 14.79 27.27 14.43
CA PRO A 463 13.37 27.36 14.77
C PRO A 463 12.57 27.78 13.54
N GLN A 464 11.56 27.00 13.19
CA GLN A 464 10.67 27.29 12.06
C GLN A 464 9.23 26.89 12.38
N ARG A 465 8.29 27.74 11.95
CA ARG A 465 6.84 27.51 12.03
C ARG A 465 6.35 27.18 10.62
N ALA A 466 5.63 26.07 10.47
CA ALA A 466 5.08 25.67 9.19
C ALA A 466 3.57 25.91 9.10
N LEU A 467 3.12 26.32 7.93
CA LEU A 467 1.72 26.21 7.51
C LEU A 467 1.61 25.01 6.58
N LEU A 468 0.90 23.96 6.99
CA LEU A 468 0.53 22.84 6.12
C LEU A 468 -0.87 23.11 5.55
N LEU A 469 -0.95 23.31 4.25
CA LEU A 469 -2.22 23.41 3.52
C LEU A 469 -2.39 22.13 2.70
N ALA A 470 -3.35 21.30 3.09
CA ALA A 470 -3.59 20.00 2.46
C ALA A 470 -4.88 20.01 1.65
N PHE A 471 -4.77 19.74 0.35
CA PHE A 471 -5.89 19.62 -0.57
C PHE A 471 -6.26 18.17 -0.79
N TYR A 472 -7.53 17.86 -0.56
CA TYR A 472 -8.11 16.55 -0.80
C TYR A 472 -9.18 16.64 -1.88
N ALA A 473 -9.08 15.78 -2.88
CA ALA A 473 -10.06 15.68 -3.94
C ALA A 473 -10.81 14.33 -3.93
N ASP A 474 -10.49 13.45 -3.00
CA ASP A 474 -10.92 12.05 -2.97
C ASP A 474 -11.55 11.62 -1.65
N PRO A 475 -12.42 10.57 -1.65
CA PRO A 475 -13.12 10.08 -0.47
C PRO A 475 -12.26 9.25 0.50
N GLU A 476 -10.93 9.25 0.41
CA GLU A 476 -10.10 8.54 1.39
C GLU A 476 -10.09 9.24 2.75
N THR A 477 -10.03 8.43 3.81
CA THR A 477 -10.01 8.91 5.18
C THR A 477 -8.62 9.49 5.50
N TYR A 478 -8.59 10.77 5.87
CA TYR A 478 -7.43 11.47 6.45
C TYR A 478 -6.07 11.24 5.77
N PRO A 479 -5.92 11.32 4.44
CA PRO A 479 -4.58 11.34 3.87
C PRO A 479 -3.84 12.55 4.46
N GLY A 480 -2.55 12.39 4.78
CA GLY A 480 -1.74 13.47 5.34
C GLY A 480 -1.52 13.42 6.85
N GLU A 481 -2.08 12.45 7.58
CA GLU A 481 -1.79 12.28 9.01
C GLU A 481 -0.33 11.91 9.27
N ASP A 482 0.23 11.01 8.47
CA ASP A 482 1.63 10.61 8.59
C ASP A 482 2.55 11.77 8.25
N LEU A 483 2.25 12.53 7.19
CA LEU A 483 2.99 13.74 6.86
C LEU A 483 2.93 14.75 8.02
N GLU A 484 1.74 15.03 8.55
CA GLU A 484 1.58 15.99 9.66
C GLU A 484 2.33 15.55 10.91
N ARG A 485 2.26 14.25 11.27
CA ARG A 485 3.00 13.67 12.39
C ARG A 485 4.51 13.87 12.23
N GLU A 486 5.03 13.57 11.04
CA GLU A 486 6.43 13.74 10.71
C GLU A 486 6.87 15.21 10.73
N LEU A 487 6.04 16.12 10.21
CA LEU A 487 6.33 17.56 10.25
C LEU A 487 6.31 18.12 11.66
N ARG A 488 5.36 17.69 12.51
CA ARG A 488 5.28 18.12 13.91
C ARG A 488 6.50 17.73 14.74
N SER A 489 7.20 16.68 14.36
CA SER A 489 8.45 16.27 15.02
C SER A 489 9.67 17.13 14.62
N ARG A 490 9.54 17.94 13.55
CA ARG A 490 10.66 18.70 12.94
C ARG A 490 10.49 20.21 12.99
N PHE A 491 9.26 20.72 13.02
CA PHE A 491 8.95 22.12 13.16
C PHE A 491 8.59 22.51 14.60
N ASP A 492 8.84 23.76 15.00
CA ASP A 492 8.39 24.28 16.32
C ASP A 492 6.88 24.25 16.46
N SER A 493 6.19 24.56 15.37
CA SER A 493 4.75 24.44 15.28
C SER A 493 4.33 24.18 13.84
N VAL A 494 3.25 23.42 13.69
CA VAL A 494 2.59 23.16 12.41
C VAL A 494 1.14 23.57 12.54
N THR A 495 0.76 24.60 11.80
CA THR A 495 -0.65 24.98 11.62
C THR A 495 -1.16 24.23 10.39
N THR A 496 -2.14 23.35 10.59
CA THR A 496 -2.70 22.54 9.50
C THR A 496 -4.06 23.06 9.09
N LEU A 497 -4.23 23.34 7.80
CA LEU A 497 -5.51 23.62 7.16
C LEU A 497 -5.81 22.51 6.14
N ARG A 498 -7.01 21.98 6.18
CA ARG A 498 -7.48 20.93 5.27
C ARG A 498 -8.62 21.45 4.40
N ALA A 499 -8.44 21.40 3.10
CA ALA A 499 -9.47 21.69 2.10
C ALA A 499 -10.02 20.36 1.57
N ASP A 500 -10.89 19.73 2.34
CA ASP A 500 -11.60 18.52 1.96
C ASP A 500 -12.93 18.90 1.31
N THR A 501 -13.05 18.67 -0.01
CA THR A 501 -14.23 19.05 -0.78
C THR A 501 -15.53 18.41 -0.29
N ARG A 502 -15.46 17.35 0.50
CA ARG A 502 -16.63 16.70 1.11
C ARG A 502 -17.23 17.51 2.25
N PHE A 503 -16.42 18.29 2.97
CA PHE A 503 -16.83 18.97 4.21
C PHE A 503 -16.58 20.47 4.21
N ILE A 504 -15.52 20.93 3.55
CA ILE A 504 -15.06 22.32 3.59
C ILE A 504 -14.81 22.81 2.18
N LYS A 505 -15.56 23.82 1.74
CA LYS A 505 -15.25 24.52 0.49
C LYS A 505 -13.98 25.31 0.65
N ALA A 506 -13.08 25.24 -0.32
CA ALA A 506 -11.78 25.90 -0.27
C ALA A 506 -11.91 27.42 -0.15
N ASP A 507 -12.92 28.05 -0.74
CA ASP A 507 -13.22 29.48 -0.67
C ASP A 507 -13.61 29.95 0.74
N THR A 508 -13.99 29.03 1.62
CA THR A 508 -14.32 29.34 3.03
C THR A 508 -13.10 29.25 3.96
N LEU A 509 -11.97 28.74 3.47
CA LEU A 509 -10.74 28.65 4.26
C LEU A 509 -10.16 30.04 4.50
N LYS A 510 -10.00 30.38 5.77
CA LYS A 510 -9.27 31.59 6.17
C LYS A 510 -7.80 31.25 6.37
N LEU A 511 -6.96 31.73 5.46
CA LEU A 511 -5.52 31.59 5.58
C LEU A 511 -5.01 32.41 6.78
N PRO A 512 -4.07 31.89 7.57
CA PRO A 512 -3.46 32.65 8.65
C PRO A 512 -2.59 33.77 8.06
N PRO A 513 -2.40 34.89 8.81
CA PRO A 513 -1.51 35.94 8.38
C PRO A 513 -0.09 35.45 8.10
N PRO A 514 0.61 35.97 7.07
CA PRO A 514 1.94 35.49 6.69
C PRO A 514 3.03 35.61 7.78
N ASP A 515 2.84 36.47 8.77
CA ASP A 515 3.77 36.62 9.91
C ASP A 515 3.64 35.51 10.95
N THR A 516 2.64 34.63 10.84
CA THR A 516 2.40 33.53 11.78
C THR A 516 3.15 32.24 11.39
N TYR A 517 3.73 32.16 10.20
CA TYR A 517 4.52 31.02 9.73
C TYR A 517 5.76 31.48 8.95
N ASP A 518 6.77 30.62 8.85
CA ASP A 518 8.04 30.91 8.22
C ASP A 518 8.16 30.22 6.84
N VAL A 519 7.47 29.08 6.67
CA VAL A 519 7.37 28.33 5.43
C VAL A 519 5.97 27.77 5.25
N ALA A 520 5.47 27.73 4.02
CA ALA A 520 4.22 27.08 3.66
C ALA A 520 4.50 25.76 2.89
N LEU A 521 3.80 24.71 3.27
CA LEU A 521 3.82 23.42 2.62
C LEU A 521 2.44 23.19 1.99
N LEU A 522 2.37 23.21 0.66
CA LEU A 522 1.14 22.94 -0.09
C LEU A 522 1.12 21.49 -0.50
N ALA A 523 0.35 20.66 0.18
CA ALA A 523 0.24 19.22 -0.06
C ALA A 523 -0.99 18.90 -0.92
N LEU A 524 -0.77 18.35 -2.11
CA LEU A 524 -1.78 18.02 -3.09
C LEU A 524 -2.04 16.51 -3.09
N PHE A 525 -3.07 16.07 -2.35
CA PHE A 525 -3.50 14.67 -2.32
C PHE A 525 -4.54 14.43 -3.43
N VAL A 526 -4.07 14.41 -4.68
CA VAL A 526 -4.89 14.26 -5.87
C VAL A 526 -4.45 12.99 -6.62
N ARG A 527 -5.16 11.90 -6.36
CA ARG A 527 -4.87 10.60 -6.96
C ARG A 527 -5.86 10.25 -8.07
N VAL A 528 -5.53 9.21 -8.79
CA VAL A 528 -6.48 8.47 -9.62
C VAL A 528 -7.55 7.85 -8.72
N SER A 529 -8.81 8.01 -9.08
CA SER A 529 -9.95 7.45 -8.35
C SER A 529 -11.05 7.05 -9.34
N ASP A 530 -11.66 5.90 -9.08
CA ASP A 530 -12.74 5.36 -9.88
C ASP A 530 -13.90 6.36 -10.00
N ARG A 531 -14.47 6.48 -11.18
CA ARG A 531 -15.63 7.33 -11.47
C ARG A 531 -15.43 8.84 -11.28
N LYS A 532 -14.20 9.28 -11.03
CA LYS A 532 -13.88 10.71 -10.93
C LYS A 532 -13.73 11.37 -12.31
N GLY A 533 -13.19 10.63 -13.28
CA GLY A 533 -13.07 11.07 -14.68
C GLY A 533 -11.96 12.11 -14.94
N ASN A 534 -11.24 12.58 -13.91
CA ASN A 534 -10.09 13.48 -14.05
C ASN A 534 -9.15 13.38 -12.83
N VAL A 535 -7.96 13.95 -12.95
CA VAL A 535 -6.95 14.06 -11.90
C VAL A 535 -6.60 15.51 -11.59
N ASP A 536 -7.53 16.43 -11.79
CA ASP A 536 -7.32 17.86 -11.62
C ASP A 536 -7.58 18.33 -10.20
N VAL A 537 -6.97 19.46 -9.85
CA VAL A 537 -7.27 20.22 -8.63
C VAL A 537 -8.45 21.16 -8.93
N PRO A 538 -9.51 21.15 -8.11
CA PRO A 538 -10.63 22.07 -8.27
C PRO A 538 -10.21 23.54 -8.30
N ALA A 539 -10.90 24.38 -9.07
CA ALA A 539 -10.58 25.80 -9.26
C ALA A 539 -10.55 26.58 -7.93
N GLU A 540 -11.42 26.23 -6.98
CA GLU A 540 -11.45 26.85 -5.66
C GLU A 540 -10.16 26.54 -4.86
N GLN A 541 -9.63 25.34 -4.97
CA GLN A 541 -8.36 24.96 -4.33
C GLN A 541 -7.17 25.66 -5.02
N GLN A 542 -7.19 25.77 -6.34
CA GLN A 542 -6.17 26.54 -7.09
C GLN A 542 -6.15 28.01 -6.65
N ALA A 543 -7.32 28.64 -6.47
CA ALA A 543 -7.42 30.02 -6.03
C ALA A 543 -6.84 30.24 -4.62
N VAL A 544 -6.98 29.26 -3.71
CA VAL A 544 -6.35 29.29 -2.38
C VAL A 544 -4.83 29.11 -2.49
N ALA A 545 -4.36 28.19 -3.34
CA ALA A 545 -2.92 28.02 -3.59
C ALA A 545 -2.28 29.29 -4.12
N ASP A 546 -2.96 30.01 -5.02
CA ASP A 546 -2.49 31.31 -5.54
C ASP A 546 -2.29 32.37 -4.44
N GLN A 547 -3.13 32.37 -3.42
CA GLN A 547 -2.96 33.27 -2.28
C GLN A 547 -1.70 32.90 -1.46
N ILE A 548 -1.43 31.60 -1.30
CA ILE A 548 -0.23 31.12 -0.59
C ILE A 548 1.03 31.51 -1.38
N TYR A 549 1.07 31.32 -2.70
CA TYR A 549 2.22 31.75 -3.52
C TYR A 549 2.46 33.25 -3.50
N LYS A 550 1.41 34.06 -3.31
CA LYS A 550 1.49 35.53 -3.19
C LYS A 550 1.81 36.00 -1.77
N SER A 551 1.91 35.11 -0.78
CA SER A 551 2.16 35.47 0.62
C SER A 551 3.52 36.10 0.91
N GLY A 552 4.47 35.98 -0.03
CA GLY A 552 5.87 36.40 0.15
C GLY A 552 6.70 35.45 1.03
N LYS A 553 6.15 34.31 1.42
CA LYS A 553 6.86 33.27 2.19
C LYS A 553 7.40 32.19 1.25
N PRO A 554 8.47 31.48 1.65
CA PRO A 554 8.89 30.27 0.97
C PRO A 554 7.75 29.25 0.91
N VAL A 555 7.50 28.68 -0.27
CA VAL A 555 6.46 27.66 -0.48
C VAL A 555 7.08 26.42 -1.11
N VAL A 556 6.87 25.28 -0.48
CA VAL A 556 7.18 23.96 -1.05
C VAL A 556 5.87 23.28 -1.43
N THR A 557 5.72 22.94 -2.70
CA THR A 557 4.58 22.16 -3.18
C THR A 557 4.92 20.68 -3.16
N LEU A 558 4.04 19.88 -2.57
CA LEU A 558 4.19 18.44 -2.35
C LEU A 558 3.13 17.71 -3.18
N GLY A 559 3.54 17.06 -4.27
CA GLY A 559 2.67 16.33 -5.17
C GLY A 559 2.50 14.86 -4.74
N PHE A 560 1.34 14.54 -4.15
CA PHE A 560 0.96 13.18 -3.76
C PHE A 560 0.01 12.55 -4.79
N GLY A 561 0.40 12.47 -6.04
CA GLY A 561 -0.43 11.91 -7.11
C GLY A 561 0.16 12.17 -8.49
N SER A 562 -0.70 12.54 -9.44
CA SER A 562 -0.32 12.74 -10.82
C SER A 562 0.85 13.73 -10.99
N PRO A 563 1.90 13.36 -11.73
CA PRO A 563 3.02 14.28 -12.01
C PRO A 563 2.61 15.49 -12.86
N TYR A 564 1.55 15.37 -13.63
CA TYR A 564 1.07 16.44 -14.52
C TYR A 564 0.45 17.62 -13.77
N LEU A 565 0.10 17.46 -12.50
CA LEU A 565 -0.44 18.54 -11.66
C LEU A 565 0.47 19.77 -11.58
N ILE A 566 1.78 19.61 -11.75
CA ILE A 566 2.74 20.74 -11.74
C ILE A 566 2.42 21.77 -12.84
N GLU A 567 1.78 21.37 -13.94
CA GLU A 567 1.37 22.28 -15.04
C GLU A 567 0.30 23.29 -14.58
N SER A 568 -0.55 22.88 -13.63
CA SER A 568 -1.60 23.74 -13.06
C SER A 568 -1.06 24.78 -12.05
N PHE A 569 0.22 24.67 -11.67
CA PHE A 569 0.85 25.56 -10.67
C PHE A 569 2.17 26.16 -11.19
N PRO A 570 2.12 27.03 -12.23
CA PRO A 570 3.32 27.63 -12.81
C PRO A 570 4.10 28.50 -11.81
N GLN A 571 3.45 29.03 -10.77
CA GLN A 571 4.05 29.85 -9.71
C GLN A 571 4.85 29.03 -8.69
N ALA A 572 4.70 27.70 -8.64
CA ALA A 572 5.42 26.85 -7.71
C ALA A 572 6.93 26.90 -8.02
N SER A 573 7.72 27.50 -7.14
CA SER A 573 9.19 27.56 -7.27
C SER A 573 9.90 26.29 -6.82
N THR A 574 9.27 25.52 -5.91
CA THR A 574 9.79 24.25 -5.41
C THR A 574 8.68 23.21 -5.47
N TRP A 575 8.96 22.05 -6.13
CA TRP A 575 8.00 20.97 -6.31
C TRP A 575 8.66 19.61 -6.07
N LEU A 576 8.20 18.94 -5.00
CA LEU A 576 8.63 17.60 -4.63
C LEU A 576 7.48 16.62 -4.91
N ALA A 577 7.74 15.52 -5.63
CA ALA A 577 6.74 14.54 -6.05
C ALA A 577 6.99 13.17 -5.41
N ALA A 578 5.90 12.53 -4.93
CA ALA A 578 5.90 11.16 -4.40
C ALA A 578 5.04 10.19 -5.23
N PHE A 579 4.30 10.68 -6.23
CA PHE A 579 3.43 9.93 -7.15
C PHE A 579 2.33 9.09 -6.48
N GLY A 580 2.14 9.19 -5.16
CA GLY A 580 1.14 8.43 -4.41
C GLY A 580 0.88 9.00 -3.03
N ILE A 581 -0.22 8.56 -2.40
CA ILE A 581 -0.71 9.08 -1.11
C ILE A 581 -0.46 8.13 0.07
N SER A 582 0.23 7.00 -0.15
CA SER A 582 0.49 6.01 0.90
C SER A 582 1.27 6.62 2.07
N ASP A 583 1.18 5.98 3.24
CA ASP A 583 1.94 6.32 4.44
C ASP A 583 3.45 6.42 4.16
N VAL A 584 4.03 5.43 3.48
CA VAL A 584 5.45 5.44 3.11
C VAL A 584 5.82 6.63 2.22
N ALA A 585 4.93 7.05 1.29
CA ALA A 585 5.15 8.21 0.44
C ALA A 585 5.16 9.51 1.25
N GLN A 586 4.27 9.65 2.23
CA GLN A 586 4.18 10.82 3.12
C GLN A 586 5.43 10.94 4.01
N ILE A 587 5.89 9.81 4.57
CA ILE A 587 7.12 9.75 5.37
C ILE A 587 8.33 10.09 4.53
N SER A 588 8.43 9.54 3.28
CA SER A 588 9.53 9.84 2.36
C SER A 588 9.63 11.33 2.02
N ILE A 589 8.50 11.98 1.74
CA ILE A 589 8.46 13.44 1.52
C ILE A 589 8.98 14.21 2.73
N ALA A 590 8.56 13.85 3.94
CA ALA A 590 9.04 14.50 5.15
C ALA A 590 10.55 14.32 5.34
N ARG A 591 11.08 13.13 5.07
CA ARG A 591 12.52 12.84 5.14
C ARG A 591 13.30 13.66 4.09
N ALA A 592 12.80 13.72 2.86
CA ALA A 592 13.42 14.48 1.77
C ALA A 592 13.44 15.98 2.05
N LEU A 593 12.36 16.55 2.60
CA LEU A 593 12.27 17.97 2.98
C LEU A 593 13.45 18.42 3.87
N PHE A 594 13.91 17.55 4.76
CA PHE A 594 14.97 17.85 5.72
C PHE A 594 16.32 17.18 5.38
N GLY A 595 16.48 16.66 4.15
CA GLY A 595 17.72 16.05 3.70
C GLY A 595 18.12 14.78 4.45
N GLN A 596 17.19 14.10 5.12
CA GLN A 596 17.46 12.82 5.80
C GLN A 596 17.73 11.69 4.80
N ILE A 597 17.19 11.81 3.60
CA ILE A 597 17.43 10.94 2.46
C ILE A 597 17.91 11.76 1.27
N PRO A 598 18.69 11.19 0.34
CA PRO A 598 18.97 11.83 -0.92
C PRO A 598 17.71 11.87 -1.79
N VAL A 599 17.53 12.94 -2.57
CA VAL A 599 16.50 12.99 -3.60
C VAL A 599 17.18 12.68 -4.94
N GLN A 600 16.83 11.55 -5.54
CA GLN A 600 17.48 11.03 -6.76
C GLN A 600 16.47 10.45 -7.76
N GLY A 601 15.18 10.52 -7.45
CA GLY A 601 14.12 10.03 -8.33
C GLY A 601 14.05 10.83 -9.64
N HIS A 602 13.56 10.17 -10.71
CA HIS A 602 13.37 10.75 -12.03
C HIS A 602 11.94 10.48 -12.50
N VAL A 603 11.25 11.52 -13.01
CA VAL A 603 9.89 11.33 -13.50
C VAL A 603 9.88 10.35 -14.69
N PRO A 604 9.06 9.26 -14.64
CA PRO A 604 9.09 8.24 -15.68
C PRO A 604 8.15 8.55 -16.87
N VAL A 605 7.65 9.79 -16.95
CA VAL A 605 6.77 10.28 -18.01
C VAL A 605 7.16 11.68 -18.44
N THR A 606 6.87 12.03 -19.69
CA THR A 606 7.01 13.38 -20.21
C THR A 606 5.88 14.26 -19.69
N ILE A 607 6.20 15.48 -19.22
CA ILE A 607 5.23 16.51 -18.81
C ILE A 607 5.23 17.59 -19.91
N PRO A 608 4.25 17.56 -20.85
CA PRO A 608 4.33 18.31 -22.10
C PRO A 608 4.33 19.83 -21.92
N GLY A 609 3.48 20.37 -21.04
CA GLY A 609 3.35 21.82 -20.80
C GLY A 609 4.61 22.47 -20.22
N LEU A 610 5.49 21.67 -19.63
CA LEU A 610 6.78 22.14 -19.11
C LEU A 610 7.98 21.75 -19.99
N GLN A 611 7.74 21.05 -21.10
CA GLN A 611 8.79 20.42 -21.92
C GLN A 611 9.74 19.53 -21.09
N MET A 612 9.27 19.00 -19.99
CA MET A 612 10.03 18.12 -19.10
C MET A 612 9.91 16.68 -19.60
N LYS A 613 11.03 16.11 -20.03
CA LYS A 613 11.06 14.74 -20.58
C LYS A 613 11.11 13.69 -19.47
N ALA A 614 10.65 12.49 -19.78
CA ALA A 614 10.91 11.32 -18.96
C ALA A 614 12.42 11.22 -18.64
N GLY A 615 12.75 10.85 -17.40
CA GLY A 615 14.11 10.86 -16.88
C GLY A 615 14.55 12.20 -16.26
N SER A 616 13.71 13.24 -16.27
CA SER A 616 14.00 14.50 -15.59
C SER A 616 13.87 14.38 -14.07
N GLY A 617 14.74 15.09 -13.35
CA GLY A 617 14.75 15.20 -11.88
C GLY A 617 15.95 16.00 -11.41
N ILE A 618 15.85 16.66 -10.29
CA ILE A 618 16.93 17.42 -9.67
C ILE A 618 17.48 16.59 -8.51
N ALA A 619 18.76 16.24 -8.58
CA ALA A 619 19.41 15.50 -7.49
C ALA A 619 19.76 16.43 -6.32
N VAL A 620 19.40 16.01 -5.11
CA VAL A 620 19.80 16.67 -3.85
C VAL A 620 20.48 15.62 -2.97
N PRO A 621 21.74 15.82 -2.56
CA PRO A 621 22.40 14.87 -1.68
C PRO A 621 21.74 14.84 -0.30
N ALA A 622 21.82 13.70 0.37
CA ALA A 622 21.44 13.64 1.77
C ALA A 622 22.37 14.59 2.58
N ASN A 623 21.75 15.28 3.50
CA ASN A 623 22.45 16.14 4.47
C ASN A 623 21.94 15.77 5.88
N PRO A 624 22.26 14.55 6.36
CA PRO A 624 21.80 14.11 7.66
C PRO A 624 22.34 15.04 8.74
N MET A 625 21.48 15.41 9.65
CA MET A 625 21.83 16.26 10.77
C MET A 625 22.93 15.60 11.60
N THR A 626 24.10 16.20 11.66
CA THR A 626 25.19 15.78 12.58
C THR A 626 25.02 16.51 13.90
N LEU A 627 25.10 15.75 15.02
CA LEU A 627 25.03 16.35 16.33
C LEU A 627 26.25 17.28 16.57
N GLN A 628 25.98 18.54 16.84
CA GLN A 628 26.99 19.55 17.18
C GLN A 628 26.93 19.80 18.71
N PRO A 629 28.03 20.19 19.35
CA PRO A 629 27.96 20.67 20.71
C PRO A 629 26.95 21.80 20.87
N MET A 630 26.13 21.75 21.92
CA MET A 630 25.18 22.80 22.23
C MET A 630 25.94 24.11 22.56
N ASP A 631 25.45 25.26 22.09
CA ASP A 631 26.06 26.52 22.44
C ASP A 631 25.89 26.87 23.95
N VAL A 632 26.80 27.65 24.48
CA VAL A 632 26.87 27.97 25.91
C VAL A 632 25.57 28.61 26.43
N ARG A 633 24.88 29.39 25.61
CA ARG A 633 23.64 30.07 26.03
C ARG A 633 22.47 29.11 26.09
N ALA A 634 22.38 28.21 25.12
CA ALA A 634 21.37 27.16 25.12
C ALA A 634 21.63 26.14 26.25
N GLU A 635 22.89 25.78 26.49
CA GLU A 635 23.30 24.90 27.57
C GLU A 635 22.98 25.49 28.94
N ALA A 636 23.13 26.80 29.15
CA ALA A 636 22.74 27.48 30.40
C ALA A 636 21.24 27.35 30.69
N GLY A 637 20.39 27.18 29.67
CA GLY A 637 18.97 26.89 29.83
C GLY A 637 18.68 25.50 30.41
N LEU A 638 19.65 24.59 30.43
CA LEU A 638 19.53 23.24 30.97
C LEU A 638 19.83 23.16 32.49
N GLN A 639 20.26 24.27 33.11
CA GLN A 639 20.59 24.32 34.53
C GLN A 639 19.52 23.71 35.45
N PRO A 640 18.22 23.94 35.28
CA PRO A 640 17.19 23.29 36.09
C PRO A 640 17.21 21.76 36.03
N ALA A 641 17.60 21.16 34.90
CA ALA A 641 17.76 19.71 34.78
C ALA A 641 19.02 19.22 35.50
N TYR A 642 20.10 20.00 35.43
CA TYR A 642 21.35 19.73 36.14
C TYR A 642 21.14 19.76 37.65
N ASP A 643 20.43 20.76 38.17
CA ASP A 643 20.08 20.92 39.57
C ASP A 643 19.32 19.70 40.13
N VAL A 644 18.48 19.06 39.34
CA VAL A 644 17.75 17.83 39.73
C VAL A 644 18.73 16.68 39.98
N ILE A 645 19.67 16.50 39.04
CA ILE A 645 20.71 15.44 39.16
C ILE A 645 21.61 15.70 40.36
N GLU A 646 22.07 16.93 40.55
CA GLU A 646 22.94 17.31 41.69
C GLU A 646 22.26 17.09 43.05
N LYS A 647 20.97 17.44 43.15
CA LYS A 647 20.16 17.19 44.35
C LYS A 647 20.01 15.68 44.62
N ALA A 648 19.83 14.86 43.58
CA ALA A 648 19.73 13.43 43.73
C ALA A 648 21.06 12.82 44.20
N ILE A 649 22.20 13.29 43.68
CA ILE A 649 23.54 12.88 44.17
C ILE A 649 23.74 13.32 45.63
N ALA A 650 23.40 14.56 45.97
CA ALA A 650 23.52 15.08 47.32
C ALA A 650 22.67 14.29 48.34
N SER A 651 21.49 13.81 47.91
CA SER A 651 20.64 12.94 48.71
C SER A 651 21.07 11.48 48.72
N LYS A 652 22.20 11.14 48.08
CA LYS A 652 22.74 9.78 47.93
C LYS A 652 21.80 8.81 47.21
N ALA A 653 20.97 9.29 46.25
CA ALA A 653 20.17 8.43 45.40
C ALA A 653 21.06 7.57 44.47
N PHE A 654 22.12 8.17 43.96
CA PHE A 654 23.20 7.51 43.19
C PHE A 654 24.50 8.32 43.28
N PRO A 655 25.69 7.70 43.10
CA PRO A 655 26.96 8.38 43.30
C PRO A 655 27.36 9.33 42.19
N GLY A 656 26.91 9.08 40.95
CA GLY A 656 27.20 9.92 39.80
C GLY A 656 26.33 9.54 38.58
N ALA A 657 26.31 10.39 37.58
CA ALA A 657 25.53 10.21 36.37
C ALA A 657 26.16 10.93 35.16
N THR A 658 25.86 10.50 33.98
CA THR A 658 26.07 11.28 32.75
C THR A 658 24.72 11.55 32.12
N LEU A 659 24.42 12.84 31.85
CA LEU A 659 23.19 13.29 31.17
C LEU A 659 23.55 13.74 29.76
N ALA A 660 22.87 13.19 28.77
CA ALA A 660 22.93 13.65 27.38
C ALA A 660 21.57 14.22 26.99
N ILE A 661 21.55 15.43 26.47
CA ILE A 661 20.34 16.10 25.96
C ILE A 661 20.59 16.49 24.51
N GLY A 662 19.80 15.92 23.58
CA GLY A 662 19.82 16.29 22.17
C GLY A 662 18.64 17.19 21.83
N TYR A 663 18.89 18.29 21.11
CA TYR A 663 17.87 19.17 20.62
C TYR A 663 18.29 19.81 19.29
N ARG A 664 17.50 19.62 18.24
CA ARG A 664 17.71 20.25 16.90
C ARG A 664 19.13 20.12 16.37
N GLY A 665 19.71 18.93 16.40
CA GLY A 665 21.07 18.68 15.91
C GLY A 665 22.19 19.14 16.83
N THR A 666 21.87 19.69 17.99
CA THR A 666 22.87 19.98 19.04
C THR A 666 22.76 18.99 20.19
N VAL A 667 23.85 18.73 20.87
CA VAL A 667 23.91 17.85 22.05
C VAL A 667 24.72 18.51 23.16
N SER A 668 24.19 18.45 24.39
CA SER A 668 24.94 18.69 25.62
C SER A 668 25.16 17.36 26.32
N ILE A 669 26.39 17.10 26.74
CA ILE A 669 26.73 15.92 27.54
C ILE A 669 27.42 16.41 28.83
N HIS A 670 26.75 16.24 29.95
CA HIS A 670 27.23 16.71 31.24
C HIS A 670 27.39 15.53 32.22
N ALA A 671 28.52 15.49 32.91
CA ALA A 671 28.83 14.45 33.91
C ALA A 671 28.76 15.01 35.33
N PHE A 672 28.20 14.23 36.24
CA PHE A 672 27.96 14.62 37.63
C PHE A 672 28.52 13.57 38.60
N GLY A 673 29.09 14.00 39.71
CA GLY A 673 29.48 13.14 40.82
C GLY A 673 30.64 12.20 40.53
N HIS A 674 30.63 11.02 41.13
CA HIS A 674 31.72 10.04 41.13
C HIS A 674 31.22 8.64 40.77
N LEU A 675 32.10 7.71 40.42
CA LEU A 675 31.73 6.34 40.05
C LEU A 675 31.17 5.52 41.20
N SER A 676 31.53 5.87 42.46
CA SER A 676 31.01 5.24 43.68
C SER A 676 30.94 6.26 44.83
N TYR A 677 30.41 5.85 45.97
CA TYR A 677 30.39 6.66 47.20
C TYR A 677 31.73 6.70 47.97
N ASP A 678 32.75 6.01 47.49
CA ASP A 678 34.06 6.03 48.17
C ASP A 678 34.73 7.40 48.00
N ALA A 679 35.34 7.90 49.07
CA ALA A 679 36.00 9.20 49.08
C ALA A 679 37.13 9.35 48.05
N LYS A 680 37.70 8.24 47.58
CA LYS A 680 38.75 8.19 46.54
C LYS A 680 38.22 7.78 45.14
N SER A 681 36.90 7.65 45.00
CA SER A 681 36.30 7.27 43.70
C SER A 681 36.61 8.30 42.62
N PRO A 682 36.97 7.87 41.41
CA PRO A 682 37.13 8.79 40.29
C PRO A 682 35.84 9.55 39.98
N ALA A 683 35.97 10.77 39.46
CA ALA A 683 34.85 11.53 38.99
C ALA A 683 34.20 10.85 37.75
N THR A 684 32.91 10.98 37.62
CA THR A 684 32.19 10.63 36.39
C THR A 684 32.60 11.59 35.28
N VAL A 685 32.78 11.08 34.08
CA VAL A 685 33.13 11.85 32.88
C VAL A 685 32.15 11.56 31.75
N ALA A 686 32.12 12.40 30.72
CA ALA A 686 31.17 12.29 29.61
C ALA A 686 31.21 10.93 28.87
N ASN A 687 32.35 10.26 28.89
CA ASN A 687 32.57 8.95 28.27
C ASN A 687 32.63 7.80 29.29
N THR A 688 32.11 8.00 30.50
CA THR A 688 31.99 6.92 31.49
C THR A 688 31.13 5.78 30.93
N ILE A 689 31.62 4.55 31.08
CA ILE A 689 30.90 3.35 30.64
C ILE A 689 30.00 2.88 31.79
N TYR A 690 28.71 2.70 31.47
CA TYR A 690 27.69 2.23 32.39
C TYR A 690 27.20 0.85 32.00
N ASP A 691 26.93 -0.01 33.00
CA ASP A 691 26.10 -1.19 32.77
C ASP A 691 24.63 -0.73 32.60
N VAL A 692 24.11 -0.87 31.43
CA VAL A 692 22.74 -0.44 31.12
C VAL A 692 21.68 -1.52 31.36
N ALA A 693 22.12 -2.70 31.89
CA ALA A 693 21.24 -3.80 32.28
C ALA A 693 20.13 -4.07 31.23
N SER A 694 18.85 -4.02 31.63
CA SER A 694 17.73 -4.28 30.73
C SER A 694 17.51 -3.21 29.61
N LEU A 695 18.12 -2.02 29.71
CA LEU A 695 18.13 -1.06 28.60
C LEU A 695 18.92 -1.58 27.41
N THR A 696 19.81 -2.57 27.61
CA THR A 696 20.47 -3.29 26.51
C THR A 696 19.47 -3.85 25.51
N LYS A 697 18.28 -4.28 25.96
CA LYS A 697 17.21 -4.77 25.06
C LYS A 697 16.74 -3.69 24.10
N VAL A 698 16.56 -2.47 24.59
CA VAL A 698 16.14 -1.33 23.75
C VAL A 698 17.23 -0.99 22.73
N VAL A 699 18.49 -0.90 23.17
CA VAL A 699 19.63 -0.60 22.28
C VAL A 699 19.78 -1.71 21.22
N ALA A 700 19.78 -2.98 21.65
CA ALA A 700 19.91 -4.10 20.73
C ALA A 700 18.78 -4.16 19.70
N THR A 701 17.52 -3.91 20.11
CA THR A 701 16.37 -3.90 19.20
C THR A 701 16.38 -2.72 18.22
N THR A 702 17.03 -1.62 18.57
CA THR A 702 17.10 -0.42 17.71
C THR A 702 18.24 -0.52 16.68
N THR A 703 19.24 -1.38 16.93
CA THR A 703 20.42 -1.55 16.07
C THR A 703 20.36 -2.77 15.15
N ILE A 704 19.37 -3.63 15.30
CA ILE A 704 19.06 -4.76 14.42
C ILE A 704 17.96 -4.38 13.43
#